data_fe27468a2fc92e1fe533eb675d5dfe0c
#
_entry.id   fe27468a2fc92e1fe533eb675d5dfe0c
#
_cell.length_a   1.000
_cell.length_b   1.000
_cell.length_c   1.000
_cell.angle_alpha   90.00
_cell.angle_beta   90.00
_cell.angle_gamma   90.00
#
_symmetry.space_group_name_H-M   'P 1'
#
loop_
_entity.id
_entity.type
_entity.pdbx_description
1 polymer ?
#
loop_
_entity_poly.entity_id
_entity_poly.type
_entity_poly.pdbx_seq_one_letter_code
_entity_poly.pdbx_strand_id
1 'polypeptide(L)'
;MKKQSLLLRRVLTLAIVLILVGQACTLSLFGDPFNSNPATQTPGAVVVPATPQPVAQTNFIVTLPEPLQANESLTIIILDEVTGLPINSTEYPMSARDSLTYTATLPLPYNSVVKYRYARRGASLTMEDTTLGSAIRYRMHFVVGPGDVQDIISDWGDRSYSRPTGIILGQVFNAATGAPLPNMLVTAGGLQHITDSLGRFELSGLPIGTQNLLAYSLDGMYKPFEQGASVADGQTTIVDLRVQPVKLVNVTFITSVPSTTVPGVPVRIAGNLLQLGNTFADLQGGISTSTDRMPILSLQADGRYAITLGLPAGTYIQYKYTLGDGFWNTERKDGGQLFLREFIVPEQDLTIQDTVASWSVGDSAPILFETTVPSVTPPGDIIYIQFNASGWMEPIPMWPLGNNRWAYKLYGPLNFLGSFSYRYCRNGQCGSADDGQTVGVAPTGRQVQTSLLAQDLQDTVGVWKWFENPEPVTLVGANIVPRSNSFVAGIEFQPSYRPSWSYYAPQAFANTQALGSNLAVLTPTWTYTSVSPLRFATTPGQDPLWIDSAIMVSQARALGLNIAIFPSPNFPANLDASTPPSTSFWLNAPRDAQWWQTWFTRYRAFAINYADLAAQTGAQTLILGGDWVKPAMPGGILPDGNSSNVPADAEAQWKAIIADVRSHFKGQIFWAMPFTP
;
A
#
# COMPACT_ATOMS: atom_id res chain seq x y z
N MET A 1 -31.35 -58.43 3.91
CA MET A 1 -31.84 -57.07 4.26
C MET A 1 -30.95 -56.26 5.23
N LYS A 2 -30.12 -56.85 6.12
CA LYS A 2 -29.26 -56.09 7.05
C LYS A 2 -28.00 -55.44 6.42
N LYS A 3 -27.47 -55.90 5.28
CA LYS A 3 -26.29 -55.33 4.61
C LYS A 3 -26.60 -54.07 3.81
N GLN A 4 -27.79 -53.91 3.28
CA GLN A 4 -28.17 -52.70 2.51
C GLN A 4 -28.42 -51.46 3.40
N SER A 5 -28.90 -51.62 4.63
CA SER A 5 -29.11 -50.53 5.57
C SER A 5 -27.80 -49.90 6.10
N LEU A 6 -26.73 -50.71 6.17
CA LEU A 6 -25.41 -50.23 6.62
C LEU A 6 -24.72 -49.42 5.51
N LEU A 7 -24.88 -49.81 4.24
CA LEU A 7 -24.33 -49.09 3.11
C LEU A 7 -25.02 -47.72 2.93
N LEU A 8 -26.34 -47.71 3.08
CA LEU A 8 -27.13 -46.46 2.98
C LEU A 8 -26.82 -45.48 4.11
N ARG A 9 -26.59 -45.96 5.34
CA ARG A 9 -26.16 -45.11 6.46
C ARG A 9 -24.75 -44.56 6.26
N ARG A 10 -23.80 -45.35 5.74
CA ARG A 10 -22.45 -44.89 5.43
C ARG A 10 -22.43 -43.87 4.28
N VAL A 11 -23.22 -44.05 3.24
CA VAL A 11 -23.36 -43.10 2.14
C VAL A 11 -24.03 -41.81 2.62
N LEU A 12 -25.05 -41.89 3.48
CA LEU A 12 -25.71 -40.72 4.05
C LEU A 12 -24.80 -39.93 4.99
N THR A 13 -23.99 -40.62 5.81
CA THR A 13 -23.00 -39.99 6.69
C THR A 13 -21.86 -39.33 5.88
N LEU A 14 -21.42 -39.98 4.80
CA LEU A 14 -20.41 -39.39 3.89
C LEU A 14 -20.97 -38.18 3.13
N ALA A 15 -22.23 -38.23 2.70
CA ALA A 15 -22.88 -37.09 2.07
C ALA A 15 -23.09 -35.90 3.01
N ILE A 16 -23.44 -36.14 4.28
CA ILE A 16 -23.57 -35.09 5.30
C ILE A 16 -22.19 -34.49 5.65
N VAL A 17 -21.15 -35.31 5.74
CA VAL A 17 -19.77 -34.83 5.97
C VAL A 17 -19.27 -34.04 4.76
N LEU A 18 -19.55 -34.47 3.52
CA LEU A 18 -19.21 -33.71 2.31
C LEU A 18 -19.98 -32.37 2.20
N ILE A 19 -21.23 -32.31 2.63
CA ILE A 19 -22.03 -31.09 2.64
C ILE A 19 -21.50 -30.13 3.75
N LEU A 20 -21.12 -30.66 4.91
CA LEU A 20 -20.52 -29.85 5.99
C LEU A 20 -19.10 -29.35 5.66
N VAL A 21 -18.30 -30.15 4.96
CA VAL A 21 -16.97 -29.73 4.47
C VAL A 21 -17.11 -28.77 3.28
N GLY A 22 -18.10 -28.94 2.42
CA GLY A 22 -18.40 -28.04 1.30
C GLY A 22 -18.88 -26.65 1.77
N GLN A 23 -19.54 -26.57 2.92
CA GLN A 23 -19.94 -25.26 3.52
C GLN A 23 -18.81 -24.60 4.31
N ALA A 24 -17.81 -25.34 4.78
CA ALA A 24 -16.65 -24.77 5.43
C ALA A 24 -15.61 -24.17 4.46
N CYS A 25 -15.70 -24.49 3.16
CA CYS A 25 -14.82 -23.94 2.12
C CYS A 25 -15.40 -22.78 1.32
N THR A 26 -16.61 -22.31 1.63
CA THR A 26 -17.14 -21.04 1.13
C THR A 26 -17.04 -19.96 2.22
N LEU A 27 -15.93 -19.92 2.96
CA LEU A 27 -15.51 -18.65 3.51
C LEU A 27 -15.11 -17.83 2.29
N SER A 28 -15.97 -16.92 1.88
CA SER A 28 -15.58 -15.76 1.09
C SER A 28 -14.62 -14.93 1.96
N LEU A 29 -13.35 -15.36 1.99
CA LEU A 29 -12.25 -14.64 2.65
C LEU A 29 -12.04 -13.23 2.08
N PHE A 30 -12.78 -12.93 1.01
CA PHE A 30 -12.74 -11.64 0.32
C PHE A 30 -14.17 -11.30 -0.10
N GLY A 31 -14.92 -10.70 0.81
CA GLY A 31 -15.98 -9.81 0.35
C GLY A 31 -15.31 -8.79 -0.55
N ASP A 32 -15.82 -8.61 -1.75
CA ASP A 32 -15.39 -7.55 -2.65
C ASP A 32 -15.43 -6.23 -1.84
N PRO A 33 -14.31 -5.60 -1.52
CA PRO A 33 -14.32 -4.38 -0.71
C PRO A 33 -15.05 -3.23 -1.42
N PHE A 34 -15.48 -3.44 -2.66
CA PHE A 34 -16.18 -2.47 -3.51
C PHE A 34 -17.62 -2.84 -3.82
N ASN A 35 -18.14 -4.01 -3.36
CA ASN A 35 -19.51 -4.38 -3.61
C ASN A 35 -20.40 -4.00 -2.41
N SER A 36 -20.88 -2.75 -2.39
CA SER A 36 -21.86 -2.27 -1.44
C SER A 36 -23.24 -2.86 -1.75
N ASN A 37 -23.64 -3.93 -1.05
CA ASN A 37 -25.04 -4.32 -1.01
C ASN A 37 -25.86 -3.20 -0.35
N PRO A 38 -27.05 -2.83 -0.87
CA PRO A 38 -27.89 -1.84 -0.23
C PRO A 38 -28.27 -2.31 1.17
N ALA A 39 -27.98 -1.49 2.18
CA ALA A 39 -28.22 -1.77 3.57
C ALA A 39 -29.71 -1.97 3.83
N THR A 40 -30.11 -3.17 4.23
CA THR A 40 -31.44 -3.43 4.80
C THR A 40 -31.43 -2.85 6.22
N GLN A 41 -32.28 -1.88 6.51
CA GLN A 41 -32.37 -1.27 7.85
C GLN A 41 -32.74 -2.32 8.89
N THR A 42 -31.83 -2.59 9.82
CA THR A 42 -32.14 -3.36 11.04
C THR A 42 -32.67 -2.41 12.10
N PRO A 43 -33.84 -2.64 12.65
CA PRO A 43 -34.36 -1.79 13.73
C PRO A 43 -33.54 -2.03 15.01
N GLY A 44 -32.96 -1.00 15.59
CA GLY A 44 -32.44 -1.03 16.94
C GLY A 44 -30.97 -0.68 17.17
N ALA A 45 -30.27 -0.12 16.17
CA ALA A 45 -28.90 0.34 16.39
C ALA A 45 -28.87 1.55 17.34
N VAL A 46 -28.10 1.46 18.40
CA VAL A 46 -27.89 2.54 19.38
C VAL A 46 -27.02 3.61 18.74
N VAL A 47 -27.55 4.83 18.63
CA VAL A 47 -26.73 6.01 18.28
C VAL A 47 -25.92 6.39 19.51
N VAL A 48 -24.61 6.17 19.47
CA VAL A 48 -23.72 6.60 20.56
C VAL A 48 -23.13 7.95 20.16
N PRO A 49 -23.34 9.03 20.94
CA PRO A 49 -22.59 10.26 20.79
C PRO A 49 -21.10 9.94 20.98
N ALA A 50 -20.22 10.59 20.23
CA ALA A 50 -18.78 10.41 20.40
C ALA A 50 -18.38 10.77 21.85
N THR A 51 -18.16 9.75 22.68
CA THR A 51 -17.60 9.94 24.01
C THR A 51 -16.15 10.35 23.84
N PRO A 52 -15.66 11.37 24.56
CA PRO A 52 -14.25 11.74 24.53
C PRO A 52 -13.37 10.51 24.80
N GLN A 53 -12.41 10.25 23.92
CA GLN A 53 -11.53 9.09 24.05
C GLN A 53 -10.68 9.25 25.33
N PRO A 54 -10.56 8.19 26.15
CA PRO A 54 -9.65 8.21 27.27
C PRO A 54 -8.21 8.40 26.76
N VAL A 55 -7.46 9.28 27.41
CA VAL A 55 -6.07 9.56 27.06
C VAL A 55 -5.12 9.00 28.11
N ALA A 56 -3.97 8.51 27.67
CA ALA A 56 -2.85 8.09 28.48
C ALA A 56 -1.71 9.09 28.35
N GLN A 57 -1.02 9.37 29.47
CA GLN A 57 0.19 10.19 29.46
C GLN A 57 1.36 9.33 29.02
N THR A 58 1.85 9.55 27.80
CA THR A 58 3.00 8.85 27.23
C THR A 58 4.22 9.75 27.29
N ASN A 59 5.29 9.28 27.91
CA ASN A 59 6.54 9.99 28.03
C ASN A 59 7.54 9.48 26.99
N PHE A 60 7.82 10.29 25.98
CA PHE A 60 8.84 10.00 24.97
C PHE A 60 10.21 10.40 25.51
N ILE A 61 11.14 9.46 25.50
CA ILE A 61 12.54 9.64 25.88
C ILE A 61 13.38 9.29 24.67
N VAL A 62 14.12 10.27 24.16
CA VAL A 62 14.92 10.06 22.96
C VAL A 62 16.38 10.37 23.20
N THR A 63 17.25 9.49 22.70
CA THR A 63 18.71 9.68 22.73
C THR A 63 19.19 10.16 21.35
N LEU A 64 19.93 11.27 21.37
CA LEU A 64 20.50 11.87 20.17
C LEU A 64 21.85 11.24 19.82
N PRO A 65 22.26 11.28 18.55
CA PRO A 65 23.59 10.89 18.12
C PRO A 65 24.71 11.80 18.66
N GLU A 66 24.39 13.06 18.89
CA GLU A 66 25.30 14.08 19.39
C GLU A 66 24.53 15.23 20.04
N PRO A 67 25.17 16.07 20.87
CA PRO A 67 24.52 17.22 21.48
C PRO A 67 24.01 18.23 20.45
N LEU A 68 22.86 18.84 20.72
CA LEU A 68 22.37 19.97 19.94
C LEU A 68 23.26 21.21 20.13
N GLN A 69 23.33 22.04 19.10
CA GLN A 69 23.99 23.32 19.21
C GLN A 69 23.13 24.35 19.99
N ALA A 70 23.73 25.40 20.48
CA ALA A 70 23.07 26.35 21.36
C ALA A 70 21.82 27.04 20.76
N ASN A 71 21.73 27.08 19.43
CA ASN A 71 20.60 27.65 18.68
C ASN A 71 19.65 26.59 18.12
N GLU A 72 19.81 25.34 18.51
CA GLU A 72 18.99 24.22 18.05
C GLU A 72 18.05 23.75 19.17
N SER A 73 16.88 23.23 18.77
CA SER A 73 15.89 22.60 19.64
C SER A 73 15.36 21.30 19.03
N LEU A 74 14.92 20.40 19.87
CA LEU A 74 14.32 19.14 19.46
C LEU A 74 12.80 19.21 19.56
N THR A 75 12.13 18.65 18.56
CA THR A 75 10.68 18.58 18.48
C THR A 75 10.25 17.15 18.12
N ILE A 76 9.23 16.63 18.78
CA ILE A 76 8.48 15.45 18.35
C ILE A 76 7.26 15.91 17.56
N ILE A 77 7.03 15.28 16.42
CA ILE A 77 5.94 15.61 15.48
C ILE A 77 5.00 14.42 15.44
N ILE A 78 3.76 14.60 15.90
CA ILE A 78 2.69 13.61 15.77
C ILE A 78 2.03 13.80 14.41
N LEU A 79 1.92 12.72 13.65
CA LEU A 79 1.41 12.73 12.26
C LEU A 79 -0.06 12.33 12.18
N ASP A 80 -0.77 12.93 11.22
CA ASP A 80 -2.09 12.47 10.81
C ASP A 80 -1.97 11.10 10.12
N GLU A 81 -2.64 10.10 10.69
CA GLU A 81 -2.66 8.73 10.15
C GLU A 81 -3.37 8.62 8.79
N VAL A 82 -4.31 9.50 8.50
CA VAL A 82 -5.14 9.41 7.30
C VAL A 82 -4.47 10.05 6.10
N THR A 83 -3.91 11.24 6.25
CA THR A 83 -3.24 11.93 5.14
C THR A 83 -1.75 11.63 5.06
N GLY A 84 -1.10 11.39 6.20
CA GLY A 84 0.37 11.28 6.27
C GLY A 84 1.11 12.58 5.98
N LEU A 85 0.39 13.68 5.69
CA LEU A 85 0.98 14.98 5.37
C LEU A 85 1.25 15.79 6.64
N PRO A 86 2.39 16.51 6.71
CA PRO A 86 2.73 17.30 7.88
C PRO A 86 1.78 18.47 8.15
N ILE A 87 0.89 18.83 7.23
CA ILE A 87 -0.07 19.93 7.45
C ILE A 87 -1.13 19.64 8.52
N ASN A 88 -1.36 18.37 8.87
CA ASN A 88 -2.17 17.96 10.01
C ASN A 88 -1.32 17.56 11.21
N SER A 89 -0.02 17.76 11.16
CA SER A 89 0.88 17.37 12.23
C SER A 89 0.77 18.33 13.41
N THR A 90 0.92 17.77 14.61
CA THR A 90 1.06 18.55 15.84
C THR A 90 2.50 18.44 16.34
N GLU A 91 3.13 19.57 16.59
CA GLU A 91 4.51 19.61 17.03
C GLU A 91 4.58 19.90 18.53
N TYR A 92 5.41 19.15 19.23
CA TYR A 92 5.66 19.33 20.65
C TYR A 92 7.15 19.52 20.90
N PRO A 93 7.57 20.62 21.58
CA PRO A 93 8.96 20.80 21.96
C PRO A 93 9.37 19.78 23.01
N MET A 94 10.60 19.31 22.92
CA MET A 94 11.19 18.40 23.88
C MET A 94 12.15 19.11 24.82
N SER A 95 12.19 18.69 26.09
CA SER A 95 13.07 19.23 27.12
C SER A 95 14.29 18.34 27.32
N ALA A 96 15.47 18.94 27.40
CA ALA A 96 16.72 18.23 27.70
C ALA A 96 16.71 17.66 29.11
N ARG A 97 17.05 16.37 29.26
CA ARG A 97 17.42 15.76 30.55
C ARG A 97 18.93 15.85 30.79
N ASP A 98 19.71 15.69 29.72
CA ASP A 98 21.15 15.88 29.67
C ASP A 98 21.56 16.33 28.23
N SER A 99 22.83 16.30 27.90
CA SER A 99 23.33 16.76 26.59
C SER A 99 22.86 15.93 25.39
N LEU A 100 22.46 14.69 25.60
CA LEU A 100 22.05 13.74 24.55
C LEU A 100 20.62 13.26 24.71
N THR A 101 20.02 13.35 25.89
CA THR A 101 18.71 12.77 26.19
C THR A 101 17.66 13.87 26.33
N TYR A 102 16.57 13.73 25.58
CA TYR A 102 15.44 14.65 25.60
C TYR A 102 14.15 13.92 25.92
N THR A 103 13.17 14.66 26.48
CA THR A 103 11.88 14.07 26.88
C THR A 103 10.72 15.02 26.61
N ALA A 104 9.55 14.42 26.28
CA ALA A 104 8.26 15.11 26.22
C ALA A 104 7.15 14.14 26.68
N THR A 105 6.22 14.64 27.50
CA THR A 105 5.05 13.85 27.93
C THR A 105 3.82 14.35 27.18
N LEU A 106 3.15 13.45 26.45
CA LEU A 106 2.01 13.77 25.59
C LEU A 106 0.76 13.00 26.03
N PRO A 107 -0.42 13.66 26.04
CA PRO A 107 -1.70 12.97 26.21
C PRO A 107 -2.08 12.33 24.85
N LEU A 108 -2.03 10.99 24.78
CA LEU A 108 -2.35 10.23 23.58
C LEU A 108 -3.59 9.36 23.78
N PRO A 109 -4.42 9.15 22.73
CA PRO A 109 -5.63 8.31 22.85
C PRO A 109 -5.28 6.88 23.23
N TYR A 110 -5.98 6.34 24.21
CA TYR A 110 -5.82 4.95 24.65
C TYR A 110 -6.21 3.97 23.53
N ASN A 111 -5.50 2.85 23.40
CA ASN A 111 -5.64 1.87 22.29
C ASN A 111 -5.35 2.42 20.89
N SER A 112 -4.74 3.58 20.77
CA SER A 112 -4.31 4.10 19.48
C SER A 112 -2.91 3.62 19.08
N VAL A 113 -2.68 3.52 17.76
CA VAL A 113 -1.34 3.41 17.19
C VAL A 113 -0.97 4.79 16.64
N VAL A 114 -0.07 5.45 17.35
CA VAL A 114 0.36 6.82 17.02
C VAL A 114 1.55 6.78 16.11
N LYS A 115 1.51 7.55 15.01
CA LYS A 115 2.65 7.81 14.13
C LYS A 115 3.31 9.11 14.50
N TYR A 116 4.64 9.08 14.64
CA TYR A 116 5.42 10.24 15.03
C TYR A 116 6.82 10.20 14.43
N ARG A 117 7.51 11.31 14.46
CA ARG A 117 8.92 11.45 14.08
C ARG A 117 9.57 12.58 14.84
N TYR A 118 10.91 12.63 14.79
CA TYR A 118 11.68 13.68 15.41
C TYR A 118 12.22 14.66 14.39
N ALA A 119 12.32 15.91 14.80
CA ALA A 119 12.93 16.97 14.00
C ALA A 119 13.82 17.87 14.86
N ARG A 120 14.94 18.27 14.29
CA ARG A 120 15.83 19.27 14.84
C ARG A 120 15.52 20.62 14.19
N ARG A 121 15.25 21.62 15.00
CA ARG A 121 15.03 23.00 14.58
C ARG A 121 16.24 23.86 14.88
N GLY A 122 16.82 24.45 13.86
CA GLY A 122 17.88 25.45 13.91
C GLY A 122 17.58 26.55 12.90
N ALA A 123 18.55 26.87 12.04
CA ALA A 123 18.34 27.75 10.89
C ALA A 123 17.33 27.16 9.88
N SER A 124 17.23 25.84 9.84
CA SER A 124 16.24 25.07 9.06
C SER A 124 15.65 23.96 9.91
N LEU A 125 14.53 23.37 9.44
CA LEU A 125 13.96 22.15 10.00
C LEU A 125 14.65 20.95 9.35
N THR A 126 15.32 20.13 10.16
CA THR A 126 16.02 18.92 9.71
C THR A 126 15.34 17.69 10.32
N MET A 127 14.89 16.76 9.47
CA MET A 127 14.26 15.51 9.90
C MET A 127 15.30 14.46 10.26
N GLU A 128 14.88 13.49 11.06
CA GLU A 128 15.70 12.30 11.36
C GLU A 128 15.80 11.38 10.15
N ASP A 129 16.96 10.76 10.00
CA ASP A 129 17.25 9.76 8.97
C ASP A 129 17.58 8.40 9.57
N THR A 130 17.43 7.37 8.76
CA THR A 130 17.93 6.03 9.06
C THR A 130 19.46 6.01 8.98
N THR A 131 20.08 4.95 9.47
CA THR A 131 21.54 4.75 9.34
C THR A 131 22.02 4.64 7.88
N LEU A 132 21.11 4.51 6.91
CA LEU A 132 21.42 4.47 5.48
C LEU A 132 21.19 5.80 4.77
N GLY A 133 20.88 6.87 5.52
CA GLY A 133 20.63 8.20 4.95
C GLY A 133 19.29 8.32 4.22
N SER A 134 18.31 7.49 4.57
CA SER A 134 16.95 7.62 4.07
C SER A 134 16.08 8.30 5.13
N ALA A 135 15.27 9.27 4.73
CA ALA A 135 14.36 9.95 5.64
C ALA A 135 13.41 8.98 6.33
N ILE A 136 13.29 9.11 7.65
CA ILE A 136 12.30 8.36 8.43
C ILE A 136 10.93 8.98 8.19
N ARG A 137 10.04 8.22 7.56
CA ARG A 137 8.68 8.66 7.35
C ARG A 137 7.95 8.86 8.67
N TYR A 138 7.92 7.83 9.49
CA TYR A 138 7.38 7.83 10.85
C TYR A 138 7.89 6.64 11.67
N ARG A 139 7.82 6.80 12.99
CA ARG A 139 7.86 5.75 14.00
C ARG A 139 6.45 5.45 14.45
N MET A 140 6.22 4.31 15.07
CA MET A 140 4.91 3.90 15.57
C MET A 140 5.01 3.49 17.04
N HIS A 141 3.97 3.85 17.83
CA HIS A 141 3.81 3.43 19.21
C HIS A 141 2.36 3.03 19.49
N PHE A 142 2.15 1.92 20.19
CA PHE A 142 0.84 1.45 20.62
C PHE A 142 0.53 1.88 22.04
N VAL A 143 -0.42 2.76 22.23
CA VAL A 143 -0.79 3.37 23.51
C VAL A 143 -1.66 2.43 24.32
N VAL A 144 -1.07 1.67 25.23
CA VAL A 144 -1.78 0.73 26.14
C VAL A 144 -2.06 1.30 27.53
N GLY A 145 -1.54 2.47 27.83
CA GLY A 145 -1.64 3.15 29.13
C GLY A 145 -0.53 4.18 29.32
N PRO A 146 -0.47 4.83 30.49
CA PRO A 146 0.68 5.67 30.84
C PRO A 146 1.98 4.85 30.82
N GLY A 147 3.01 5.38 30.17
CA GLY A 147 4.29 4.68 30.03
C GLY A 147 5.36 5.49 29.33
N ASP A 148 6.55 4.89 29.22
CA ASP A 148 7.72 5.47 28.57
C ASP A 148 7.93 4.80 27.21
N VAL A 149 8.21 5.61 26.19
CA VAL A 149 8.71 5.21 24.87
C VAL A 149 10.17 5.62 24.80
N GLN A 150 11.06 4.66 24.57
CA GLN A 150 12.49 4.91 24.44
C GLN A 150 12.91 4.79 23.00
N ASP A 151 13.46 5.85 22.44
CA ASP A 151 13.92 5.93 21.07
C ASP A 151 15.39 6.35 20.96
N ILE A 152 16.01 5.97 19.84
CA ILE A 152 17.35 6.39 19.47
C ILE A 152 17.27 7.02 18.09
N ILE A 153 17.70 8.27 17.95
CA ILE A 153 17.87 8.90 16.63
C ILE A 153 19.17 8.39 16.03
N SER A 154 19.08 7.82 14.84
CA SER A 154 20.24 7.31 14.13
C SER A 154 21.11 8.46 13.63
N ASP A 155 20.54 9.34 12.84
CA ASP A 155 21.20 10.51 12.27
C ASP A 155 20.18 11.56 11.82
N TRP A 156 20.69 12.66 11.30
CA TRP A 156 19.93 13.78 10.74
C TRP A 156 20.13 13.85 9.23
N GLY A 157 19.13 14.31 8.48
CA GLY A 157 19.17 14.36 7.02
C GLY A 157 20.28 15.21 6.39
N ASP A 158 21.04 15.94 7.19
CA ASP A 158 22.21 16.73 6.77
C ASP A 158 23.56 16.07 7.10
N ARG A 159 23.57 14.80 7.55
CA ARG A 159 24.78 14.06 7.98
C ARG A 159 24.78 12.60 7.49
N SER A 160 25.93 11.95 7.64
CA SER A 160 26.10 10.54 7.29
C SER A 160 26.40 9.73 8.53
N TYR A 161 25.67 8.62 8.71
CA TYR A 161 25.86 7.70 9.82
C TYR A 161 27.21 6.97 9.72
N SER A 162 27.97 6.94 10.81
CA SER A 162 29.30 6.30 10.86
C SER A 162 29.49 5.38 12.08
N ARG A 163 28.44 5.11 12.85
CA ARG A 163 28.49 4.32 14.07
C ARG A 163 28.09 2.86 13.82
N PRO A 164 28.44 1.91 14.72
CA PRO A 164 28.05 0.52 14.57
C PRO A 164 26.53 0.32 14.55
N THR A 165 26.10 -0.74 13.87
CA THR A 165 24.69 -1.16 13.75
C THR A 165 24.54 -2.64 14.02
N GLY A 166 23.30 -3.06 14.29
CA GLY A 166 22.92 -4.45 14.40
C GLY A 166 21.64 -4.77 13.63
N ILE A 167 21.18 -6.00 13.81
CA ILE A 167 20.04 -6.58 13.07
C ILE A 167 19.05 -7.16 14.05
N ILE A 168 17.74 -6.95 13.80
CA ILE A 168 16.66 -7.74 14.40
C ILE A 168 16.08 -8.65 13.32
N LEU A 169 16.15 -9.96 13.57
CA LEU A 169 15.45 -10.98 12.80
C LEU A 169 14.30 -11.53 13.63
N GLY A 170 13.17 -11.83 13.01
CA GLY A 170 12.09 -12.39 13.77
C GLY A 170 10.97 -12.99 12.95
N GLN A 171 9.96 -13.43 13.67
CA GLN A 171 8.77 -14.02 13.09
C GLN A 171 7.54 -13.59 13.88
N VAL A 172 6.45 -13.34 13.18
CA VAL A 172 5.15 -12.98 13.77
C VAL A 172 4.21 -14.17 13.71
N PHE A 173 3.58 -14.47 14.84
CA PHE A 173 2.67 -15.61 14.99
C PHE A 173 1.30 -15.17 15.51
N ASN A 174 0.26 -15.86 15.07
CA ASN A 174 -1.05 -15.84 15.69
C ASN A 174 -0.94 -16.48 17.09
N ALA A 175 -1.21 -15.74 18.13
CA ALA A 175 -1.09 -16.23 19.52
C ALA A 175 -2.10 -17.33 19.85
N ALA A 176 -3.25 -17.40 19.16
CA ALA A 176 -4.26 -18.42 19.40
C ALA A 176 -3.96 -19.75 18.71
N THR A 177 -3.36 -19.74 17.51
CA THR A 177 -3.14 -20.94 16.69
C THR A 177 -1.68 -21.35 16.58
N GLY A 178 -0.75 -20.46 16.87
CA GLY A 178 0.69 -20.65 16.63
C GLY A 178 1.09 -20.56 15.14
N ALA A 179 0.16 -20.28 14.23
CA ALA A 179 0.45 -20.15 12.80
C ALA A 179 1.25 -18.87 12.50
N PRO A 180 2.22 -18.90 11.57
CA PRO A 180 2.92 -17.69 11.12
C PRO A 180 1.96 -16.73 10.41
N LEU A 181 2.22 -15.43 10.54
CA LEU A 181 1.36 -14.39 9.99
C LEU A 181 2.09 -13.58 8.91
N PRO A 182 1.72 -13.74 7.64
CA PRO A 182 2.17 -12.88 6.57
C PRO A 182 1.48 -11.50 6.62
N ASN A 183 2.02 -10.54 5.87
CA ASN A 183 1.43 -9.22 5.66
C ASN A 183 1.27 -8.37 6.95
N MET A 184 2.08 -8.66 7.96
CA MET A 184 2.17 -7.84 9.18
C MET A 184 3.25 -6.77 8.98
N LEU A 185 2.94 -5.53 9.32
CA LEU A 185 3.94 -4.46 9.38
C LEU A 185 4.72 -4.57 10.69
N VAL A 186 6.03 -4.73 10.61
CA VAL A 186 6.93 -4.70 11.77
C VAL A 186 7.82 -3.48 11.65
N THR A 187 7.95 -2.71 12.74
CA THR A 187 8.73 -1.47 12.75
C THR A 187 9.58 -1.37 14.01
N ALA A 188 10.80 -0.85 13.86
CA ALA A 188 11.69 -0.43 14.94
C ALA A 188 12.66 0.63 14.45
N GLY A 189 12.97 1.64 15.27
CA GLY A 189 13.94 2.69 14.93
C GLY A 189 13.63 3.46 13.64
N GLY A 190 12.36 3.55 13.25
CA GLY A 190 11.91 4.17 11.99
C GLY A 190 12.03 3.26 10.76
N LEU A 191 12.63 2.06 10.88
CA LEU A 191 12.64 1.06 9.83
C LEU A 191 11.34 0.26 9.82
N GLN A 192 10.94 -0.21 8.65
CA GLN A 192 9.71 -0.98 8.43
C GLN A 192 9.97 -2.21 7.58
N HIS A 193 9.25 -3.29 7.86
CA HIS A 193 9.24 -4.52 7.08
C HIS A 193 7.86 -5.16 7.07
N ILE A 194 7.42 -5.67 5.93
CA ILE A 194 6.21 -6.50 5.82
C ILE A 194 6.62 -7.96 5.91
N THR A 195 5.98 -8.73 6.81
CA THR A 195 6.31 -10.15 6.98
C THR A 195 5.99 -10.97 5.73
N ASP A 196 6.88 -11.91 5.41
CA ASP A 196 6.71 -12.87 4.32
C ASP A 196 5.64 -13.95 4.64
N SER A 197 5.44 -14.90 3.73
CA SER A 197 4.45 -15.99 3.90
C SER A 197 4.67 -16.85 5.14
N LEU A 198 5.89 -16.89 5.65
CA LEU A 198 6.25 -17.59 6.88
C LEU A 198 6.24 -16.67 8.11
N GLY A 199 5.70 -15.46 7.98
CA GLY A 199 5.66 -14.48 9.05
C GLY A 199 7.01 -13.85 9.41
N ARG A 200 8.06 -14.04 8.60
CA ARG A 200 9.42 -13.60 8.91
C ARG A 200 9.65 -12.16 8.51
N PHE A 201 10.47 -11.47 9.29
CA PHE A 201 10.92 -10.11 9.00
C PHE A 201 12.39 -9.91 9.37
N GLU A 202 12.98 -8.86 8.80
CA GLU A 202 14.33 -8.41 9.14
C GLU A 202 14.40 -6.88 9.15
N LEU A 203 14.92 -6.34 10.24
CA LEU A 203 15.24 -4.93 10.38
C LEU A 203 16.76 -4.81 10.57
N SER A 204 17.48 -4.44 9.52
CA SER A 204 18.93 -4.34 9.50
C SER A 204 19.40 -2.89 9.44
N GLY A 205 20.53 -2.60 10.07
CA GLY A 205 21.07 -1.25 10.20
C GLY A 205 20.39 -0.44 11.30
N LEU A 206 19.98 -1.08 12.38
CA LEU A 206 19.48 -0.39 13.55
C LEU A 206 20.65 0.14 14.40
N PRO A 207 20.55 1.34 14.98
CA PRO A 207 21.56 1.82 15.94
C PRO A 207 21.58 0.93 17.18
N ILE A 208 22.76 0.84 17.83
CA ILE A 208 22.94 0.04 19.05
C ILE A 208 22.10 0.62 20.18
N GLY A 209 21.50 -0.26 20.98
CA GLY A 209 20.65 0.04 22.13
C GLY A 209 19.31 -0.66 22.08
N THR A 210 18.43 -0.33 23.01
CA THR A 210 17.08 -0.88 23.03
C THR A 210 16.22 -0.16 21.99
N GLN A 211 15.63 -0.93 21.09
CA GLN A 211 14.70 -0.45 20.09
C GLN A 211 13.27 -0.80 20.48
N ASN A 212 12.36 0.10 20.25
CA ASN A 212 10.93 -0.16 20.38
C ASN A 212 10.44 -0.93 19.13
N LEU A 213 10.06 -2.20 19.32
CA LEU A 213 9.64 -3.11 18.24
C LEU A 213 8.13 -3.29 18.27
N LEU A 214 7.43 -2.88 17.22
CA LEU A 214 5.99 -2.98 17.07
C LEU A 214 5.61 -3.89 15.90
N ALA A 215 4.67 -4.84 16.14
CA ALA A 215 3.96 -5.56 15.08
C ALA A 215 2.54 -5.01 14.94
N TYR A 216 2.15 -4.68 13.69
CA TYR A 216 0.89 -4.05 13.35
C TYR A 216 0.21 -4.75 12.18
N SER A 217 -1.08 -5.08 12.34
CA SER A 217 -1.92 -5.63 11.27
C SER A 217 -2.48 -4.49 10.43
N LEU A 218 -2.18 -4.45 9.13
CA LEU A 218 -2.62 -3.39 8.23
C LEU A 218 -4.15 -3.31 8.09
N ASP A 219 -4.81 -4.46 8.21
CA ASP A 219 -6.27 -4.61 8.19
C ASP A 219 -6.89 -4.62 9.60
N GLY A 220 -6.06 -4.46 10.65
CA GLY A 220 -6.49 -4.46 12.03
C GLY A 220 -6.99 -5.80 12.57
N MET A 221 -6.85 -6.91 11.85
CA MET A 221 -7.34 -8.25 12.26
C MET A 221 -6.65 -8.81 13.48
N TYR A 222 -5.53 -8.20 13.91
CA TYR A 222 -4.77 -8.56 15.09
C TYR A 222 -4.48 -7.32 15.92
N LYS A 223 -4.52 -7.46 17.25
CA LYS A 223 -4.10 -6.38 18.15
C LYS A 223 -2.63 -6.02 17.90
N PRO A 224 -2.29 -4.73 17.88
CA PRO A 224 -0.90 -4.32 17.86
C PRO A 224 -0.15 -4.92 19.06
N PHE A 225 1.09 -5.31 18.85
CA PHE A 225 1.96 -5.87 19.88
C PHE A 225 3.30 -5.16 19.88
N GLU A 226 3.71 -4.67 21.03
CA GLU A 226 4.92 -3.87 21.21
C GLU A 226 5.79 -4.44 22.30
N GLN A 227 7.11 -4.48 22.06
CA GLN A 227 8.12 -4.87 23.04
C GLN A 227 9.47 -4.20 22.75
N GLY A 228 10.33 -4.15 23.76
CA GLY A 228 11.73 -3.77 23.58
C GLY A 228 12.56 -4.88 22.93
N ALA A 229 13.50 -4.52 22.06
CA ALA A 229 14.50 -5.42 21.50
C ALA A 229 15.89 -4.79 21.61
N SER A 230 16.84 -5.51 22.20
CA SER A 230 18.21 -5.01 22.35
C SER A 230 19.03 -5.27 21.10
N VAL A 231 19.66 -4.25 20.57
CA VAL A 231 20.55 -4.30 19.39
C VAL A 231 21.99 -4.09 19.85
N ALA A 232 22.89 -5.00 19.46
CA ALA A 232 24.32 -4.93 19.75
C ALA A 232 25.15 -4.88 18.45
N ASP A 233 26.38 -4.38 18.58
CA ASP A 233 27.29 -4.17 17.44
C ASP A 233 27.52 -5.44 16.62
N GLY A 234 27.21 -5.38 15.34
CA GLY A 234 27.37 -6.47 14.38
C GLY A 234 26.58 -7.74 14.73
N GLN A 235 25.70 -7.70 15.75
CA GLN A 235 24.97 -8.87 16.22
C GLN A 235 23.57 -8.93 15.60
N THR A 236 23.04 -10.14 15.58
CA THR A 236 21.65 -10.41 15.21
C THR A 236 20.85 -10.75 16.46
N THR A 237 19.84 -9.97 16.77
CA THR A 237 18.85 -10.26 17.82
C THR A 237 17.68 -11.01 17.20
N ILE A 238 17.35 -12.18 17.74
CA ILE A 238 16.23 -13.00 17.26
C ILE A 238 15.03 -12.76 18.18
N VAL A 239 13.85 -12.48 17.59
CA VAL A 239 12.62 -12.22 18.32
C VAL A 239 11.40 -12.92 17.69
N ASP A 240 10.51 -13.43 18.53
CA ASP A 240 9.20 -13.93 18.12
C ASP A 240 8.12 -13.00 18.65
N LEU A 241 7.22 -12.57 17.80
CA LEU A 241 6.09 -11.70 18.16
C LEU A 241 4.79 -12.49 18.05
N ARG A 242 3.98 -12.49 19.13
CA ARG A 242 2.71 -13.23 19.20
C ARG A 242 1.55 -12.25 19.32
N VAL A 243 0.78 -12.11 18.26
CA VAL A 243 -0.33 -11.16 18.19
C VAL A 243 -1.67 -11.85 18.35
N GLN A 244 -2.59 -11.21 19.07
CA GLN A 244 -3.92 -11.73 19.35
C GLN A 244 -4.90 -11.37 18.22
N PRO A 245 -5.69 -12.34 17.70
CA PRO A 245 -6.75 -12.02 16.74
C PRO A 245 -7.86 -11.20 17.38
N VAL A 246 -8.54 -10.38 16.59
CA VAL A 246 -9.70 -9.57 17.00
C VAL A 246 -10.95 -9.97 16.26
N LYS A 247 -12.12 -9.69 16.84
CA LYS A 247 -13.43 -9.93 16.24
C LYS A 247 -13.78 -8.79 15.31
N LEU A 248 -14.42 -9.09 14.16
CA LEU A 248 -15.05 -8.08 13.30
C LEU A 248 -16.45 -7.75 13.79
N VAL A 249 -16.82 -6.49 13.70
CA VAL A 249 -18.17 -5.97 13.93
C VAL A 249 -18.59 -5.08 12.76
N ASN A 250 -19.90 -4.96 12.52
CA ASN A 250 -20.41 -4.10 11.47
C ASN A 250 -20.52 -2.67 11.98
N VAL A 251 -19.82 -1.75 11.32
CA VAL A 251 -19.94 -0.31 11.59
C VAL A 251 -20.59 0.35 10.39
N THR A 252 -21.77 0.93 10.64
CA THR A 252 -22.51 1.68 9.63
C THR A 252 -22.27 3.17 9.79
N PHE A 253 -21.66 3.78 8.79
CA PHE A 253 -21.46 5.22 8.72
C PHE A 253 -22.60 5.84 7.92
N ILE A 254 -23.26 6.85 8.49
CA ILE A 254 -24.32 7.64 7.84
C ILE A 254 -23.91 9.10 7.94
N THR A 255 -23.86 9.82 6.82
CA THR A 255 -23.47 11.23 6.83
C THR A 255 -24.36 12.10 5.97
N SER A 256 -24.56 13.33 6.43
CA SER A 256 -25.11 14.44 5.65
C SER A 256 -23.97 15.27 5.10
N VAL A 257 -24.15 15.85 3.91
CA VAL A 257 -23.16 16.70 3.27
C VAL A 257 -23.70 18.11 3.06
N PRO A 258 -22.84 19.15 2.89
CA PRO A 258 -23.29 20.50 2.61
C PRO A 258 -24.19 20.58 1.36
N SER A 259 -25.20 21.43 1.38
CA SER A 259 -26.11 21.67 0.23
C SER A 259 -25.38 22.18 -1.03
N THR A 260 -24.17 22.71 -0.87
CA THR A 260 -23.31 23.13 -1.99
C THR A 260 -22.59 21.98 -2.68
N THR A 261 -22.71 20.75 -2.15
CA THR A 261 -22.14 19.55 -2.77
C THR A 261 -22.84 19.27 -4.09
N VAL A 262 -22.07 19.09 -5.16
CA VAL A 262 -22.63 18.76 -6.48
C VAL A 262 -23.41 17.45 -6.37
N PRO A 263 -24.68 17.41 -6.81
CA PRO A 263 -25.48 16.20 -6.77
C PRO A 263 -24.84 15.05 -7.56
N GLY A 264 -24.85 13.84 -6.98
CA GLY A 264 -24.34 12.64 -7.65
C GLY A 264 -22.82 12.44 -7.59
N VAL A 265 -22.07 13.33 -6.93
CA VAL A 265 -20.63 13.11 -6.73
C VAL A 265 -20.38 11.95 -5.76
N PRO A 266 -19.34 11.14 -5.99
CA PRO A 266 -18.96 10.08 -5.07
C PRO A 266 -18.49 10.65 -3.74
N VAL A 267 -19.27 10.47 -2.68
CA VAL A 267 -18.83 10.74 -1.31
C VAL A 267 -18.09 9.50 -0.81
N ARG A 268 -16.88 9.69 -0.33
CA ARG A 268 -16.00 8.61 0.12
C ARG A 268 -15.65 8.78 1.59
N ILE A 269 -15.24 7.67 2.21
CA ILE A 269 -14.64 7.66 3.55
C ILE A 269 -13.19 7.23 3.44
N ALA A 270 -12.30 7.97 4.08
CA ALA A 270 -10.88 7.69 4.17
C ALA A 270 -10.48 7.49 5.63
N GLY A 271 -9.59 6.55 5.92
CA GLY A 271 -9.17 6.30 7.29
C GLY A 271 -7.85 5.54 7.41
N ASN A 272 -7.49 5.21 8.63
CA ASN A 272 -6.21 4.65 9.01
C ASN A 272 -6.09 3.12 8.87
N LEU A 273 -7.08 2.43 8.30
CA LEU A 273 -7.01 1.01 7.98
C LEU A 273 -7.05 0.76 6.48
N LEU A 274 -6.61 -0.41 6.07
CA LEU A 274 -6.67 -0.85 4.67
C LEU A 274 -8.10 -0.79 4.10
N GLN A 275 -9.12 -1.18 4.90
CA GLN A 275 -10.54 -1.11 4.52
C GLN A 275 -11.05 0.32 4.32
N LEU A 276 -10.31 1.32 4.78
CA LEU A 276 -10.61 2.75 4.63
C LEU A 276 -9.67 3.43 3.63
N GLY A 277 -9.04 2.65 2.76
CA GLY A 277 -8.18 3.14 1.68
C GLY A 277 -6.73 3.42 2.04
N ASN A 278 -6.29 3.19 3.28
CA ASN A 278 -4.88 3.39 3.67
C ASN A 278 -3.99 2.34 3.01
N THR A 279 -2.91 2.78 2.39
CA THR A 279 -1.92 1.90 1.75
C THR A 279 -0.69 1.66 2.61
N PHE A 280 -0.57 2.36 3.75
CA PHE A 280 0.62 2.37 4.61
C PHE A 280 1.92 2.71 3.88
N ALA A 281 1.81 3.43 2.77
CA ALA A 281 2.93 3.80 1.90
C ALA A 281 2.91 5.31 1.59
N ASP A 282 4.06 5.85 1.21
CA ASP A 282 4.14 7.18 0.61
C ASP A 282 3.65 7.12 -0.83
N LEU A 283 2.45 7.61 -1.07
CA LEU A 283 1.92 7.84 -2.40
C LEU A 283 2.43 9.17 -2.95
N GLN A 284 2.14 9.44 -4.20
CA GLN A 284 2.49 10.71 -4.84
C GLN A 284 1.92 11.89 -4.03
N GLY A 285 2.75 12.91 -3.79
CA GLY A 285 2.39 14.05 -2.94
C GLY A 285 2.41 13.77 -1.44
N GLY A 286 2.95 12.63 -0.99
CA GLY A 286 3.14 12.29 0.41
C GLY A 286 1.88 11.88 1.17
N ILE A 287 0.77 11.55 0.49
CA ILE A 287 -0.46 11.04 1.10
C ILE A 287 -0.36 9.52 1.33
N SER A 288 -1.18 8.99 2.23
CA SER A 288 -1.18 7.56 2.58
C SER A 288 -2.40 6.81 2.07
N THR A 289 -3.45 7.52 1.62
CA THR A 289 -4.71 6.93 1.16
C THR A 289 -4.87 7.09 -0.34
N SER A 290 -5.21 6.01 -1.03
CA SER A 290 -5.52 6.04 -2.46
C SER A 290 -7.01 6.28 -2.67
N THR A 291 -7.36 7.24 -3.51
CA THR A 291 -8.76 7.56 -3.84
C THR A 291 -9.52 6.33 -4.32
N ASP A 292 -8.91 5.51 -5.16
CA ASP A 292 -9.54 4.32 -5.74
C ASP A 292 -9.79 3.20 -4.71
N ARG A 293 -9.12 3.26 -3.56
CA ARG A 293 -9.31 2.33 -2.44
C ARG A 293 -10.24 2.87 -1.35
N MET A 294 -10.57 4.16 -1.37
CA MET A 294 -11.51 4.73 -0.42
C MET A 294 -12.93 4.25 -0.72
N PRO A 295 -13.63 3.60 0.22
CA PRO A 295 -15.00 3.16 0.01
C PRO A 295 -15.95 4.33 -0.33
N ILE A 296 -16.84 4.08 -1.30
CA ILE A 296 -17.88 5.05 -1.72
C ILE A 296 -19.13 4.79 -0.93
N LEU A 297 -19.72 5.85 -0.35
CA LEU A 297 -20.99 5.79 0.34
C LEU A 297 -22.14 5.83 -0.67
N SER A 298 -23.19 5.05 -0.42
CA SER A 298 -24.40 5.01 -1.22
C SER A 298 -25.38 6.12 -0.79
N LEU A 299 -25.90 6.87 -1.76
CA LEU A 299 -26.94 7.88 -1.52
C LEU A 299 -28.24 7.18 -1.10
N GLN A 300 -28.81 7.59 0.01
CA GLN A 300 -30.05 7.07 0.57
C GLN A 300 -31.27 7.91 0.10
N ALA A 301 -32.46 7.35 0.24
CA ALA A 301 -33.69 8.01 -0.16
C ALA A 301 -33.96 9.33 0.60
N ASP A 302 -33.40 9.50 1.79
CA ASP A 302 -33.51 10.70 2.63
C ASP A 302 -32.43 11.75 2.32
N GLY A 303 -31.59 11.52 1.29
CA GLY A 303 -30.52 12.43 0.85
C GLY A 303 -29.23 12.30 1.65
N ARG A 304 -29.18 11.43 2.64
CA ARG A 304 -27.92 11.10 3.35
C ARG A 304 -27.11 10.05 2.58
N TYR A 305 -25.85 9.91 2.94
CA TYR A 305 -24.96 8.91 2.38
C TYR A 305 -24.62 7.87 3.44
N ALA A 306 -24.58 6.59 3.08
CA ALA A 306 -24.31 5.51 4.04
C ALA A 306 -23.43 4.41 3.47
N ILE A 307 -22.65 3.77 4.36
CA ILE A 307 -21.89 2.54 4.09
C ILE A 307 -21.75 1.72 5.37
N THR A 308 -21.77 0.40 5.23
CA THR A 308 -21.47 -0.53 6.33
C THR A 308 -20.15 -1.25 6.04
N LEU A 309 -19.23 -1.21 7.00
CA LEU A 309 -17.91 -1.84 6.91
C LEU A 309 -17.71 -2.80 8.08
N GLY A 310 -17.11 -3.97 7.81
CA GLY A 310 -16.61 -4.86 8.85
C GLY A 310 -15.29 -4.31 9.41
N LEU A 311 -15.31 -3.82 10.66
CA LEU A 311 -14.14 -3.26 11.31
C LEU A 311 -13.75 -4.08 12.55
N PRO A 312 -12.44 -4.15 12.88
CA PRO A 312 -11.96 -4.94 14.01
C PRO A 312 -12.29 -4.28 15.35
N ALA A 313 -12.94 -5.03 16.24
CA ALA A 313 -13.31 -4.56 17.58
C ALA A 313 -12.08 -4.16 18.41
N GLY A 314 -12.21 -3.10 19.22
CA GLY A 314 -11.15 -2.55 20.05
C GLY A 314 -10.11 -1.73 19.30
N THR A 315 -10.20 -1.60 17.97
CA THR A 315 -9.26 -0.82 17.17
C THR A 315 -9.64 0.66 17.17
N TYR A 316 -8.64 1.51 17.33
CA TYR A 316 -8.78 2.95 17.21
C TYR A 316 -8.82 3.34 15.73
N ILE A 317 -9.92 3.94 15.32
CA ILE A 317 -10.16 4.39 13.95
C ILE A 317 -10.07 5.90 13.89
N GLN A 318 -9.27 6.39 12.95
CA GLN A 318 -9.27 7.76 12.48
C GLN A 318 -9.83 7.78 11.06
N TYR A 319 -10.77 8.69 10.78
CA TYR A 319 -11.40 8.77 9.48
C TYR A 319 -11.90 10.18 9.16
N LYS A 320 -12.16 10.43 7.89
CA LYS A 320 -12.80 11.64 7.38
C LYS A 320 -13.55 11.36 6.08
N TYR A 321 -14.48 12.23 5.74
CA TYR A 321 -15.17 12.18 4.46
C TYR A 321 -14.42 13.03 3.42
N THR A 322 -14.53 12.63 2.15
CA THR A 322 -13.86 13.30 1.03
C THR A 322 -14.64 13.12 -0.27
N LEU A 323 -14.45 14.04 -1.22
CA LEU A 323 -14.94 13.96 -2.59
C LEU A 323 -13.85 13.57 -3.59
N GLY A 324 -12.64 13.32 -3.10
CA GLY A 324 -11.47 12.98 -3.90
C GLY A 324 -10.40 12.31 -3.05
N ASP A 325 -9.25 12.92 -2.92
CA ASP A 325 -8.20 12.45 -2.04
C ASP A 325 -8.36 12.95 -0.59
N GLY A 326 -7.48 12.53 0.28
CA GLY A 326 -7.46 12.95 1.68
C GLY A 326 -6.98 14.39 1.92
N PHE A 327 -6.68 15.17 0.87
CA PHE A 327 -6.07 16.49 0.98
C PHE A 327 -6.96 17.63 0.46
N TRP A 328 -7.39 17.55 -0.82
CA TRP A 328 -8.06 18.67 -1.50
C TRP A 328 -9.51 18.86 -1.04
N ASN A 329 -10.38 17.92 -1.40
CA ASN A 329 -11.81 17.98 -1.08
C ASN A 329 -12.14 17.11 0.15
N THR A 330 -11.33 17.19 1.19
CA THR A 330 -11.62 16.55 2.47
C THR A 330 -12.52 17.43 3.32
N GLU A 331 -13.28 16.79 4.21
CA GLU A 331 -14.15 17.53 5.11
C GLU A 331 -13.40 18.52 6.01
N ARG A 332 -14.08 19.62 6.31
CA ARG A 332 -13.59 20.72 7.15
C ARG A 332 -14.63 21.08 8.20
N LYS A 333 -14.15 21.67 9.30
CA LYS A 333 -15.04 22.36 10.25
C LYS A 333 -15.58 23.64 9.61
N ASP A 334 -16.62 24.23 10.22
CA ASP A 334 -17.00 25.60 9.93
C ASP A 334 -15.79 26.51 10.11
N GLY A 335 -15.53 27.34 9.10
CA GLY A 335 -14.30 28.15 9.07
C GLY A 335 -13.10 27.52 8.38
N GLY A 336 -13.25 26.32 7.78
CA GLY A 336 -12.27 25.73 6.86
C GLY A 336 -11.10 24.98 7.50
N GLN A 337 -11.09 24.80 8.81
CA GLN A 337 -10.05 24.07 9.51
C GLN A 337 -10.15 22.58 9.20
N LEU A 338 -9.01 21.91 9.12
CA LEU A 338 -8.92 20.45 8.98
C LEU A 338 -9.66 19.75 10.12
N PHE A 339 -10.34 18.67 9.78
CA PHE A 339 -11.09 17.88 10.73
C PHE A 339 -10.79 16.39 10.54
N LEU A 340 -10.53 15.72 11.64
CA LEU A 340 -10.34 14.28 11.71
C LEU A 340 -11.29 13.73 12.76
N ARG A 341 -12.04 12.70 12.41
CA ARG A 341 -12.93 11.98 13.30
C ARG A 341 -12.24 10.79 13.87
N GLU A 342 -12.60 10.39 15.07
CA GLU A 342 -11.97 9.27 15.75
C GLU A 342 -12.95 8.53 16.66
N PHE A 343 -12.80 7.22 16.78
CA PHE A 343 -13.51 6.38 17.73
C PHE A 343 -12.79 5.06 17.94
N ILE A 344 -13.13 4.34 19.03
CA ILE A 344 -12.73 2.94 19.22
C ILE A 344 -13.90 2.07 18.80
N VAL A 345 -13.64 1.08 17.94
CA VAL A 345 -14.65 0.12 17.48
C VAL A 345 -15.14 -0.70 18.66
N PRO A 346 -16.45 -0.70 19.00
CA PRO A 346 -16.98 -1.48 20.12
C PRO A 346 -17.01 -2.97 19.80
N GLU A 347 -17.36 -3.80 20.81
CA GLU A 347 -17.53 -5.25 20.66
C GLU A 347 -18.84 -5.65 19.94
N GLN A 348 -19.69 -4.67 19.61
CA GLN A 348 -21.03 -4.83 19.03
C GLN A 348 -21.14 -3.94 17.80
N ASP A 349 -22.10 -4.28 16.92
CA ASP A 349 -22.43 -3.46 15.75
C ASP A 349 -22.74 -2.03 16.15
N LEU A 350 -22.27 -1.08 15.37
CA LEU A 350 -22.37 0.37 15.64
C LEU A 350 -22.95 1.11 14.44
N THR A 351 -23.80 2.09 14.69
CA THR A 351 -24.19 3.09 13.70
C THR A 351 -23.70 4.47 14.13
N ILE A 352 -22.90 5.10 13.26
CA ILE A 352 -22.37 6.45 13.42
C ILE A 352 -23.17 7.39 12.54
N GLN A 353 -23.65 8.50 13.11
CA GLN A 353 -24.33 9.54 12.36
C GLN A 353 -23.50 10.82 12.39
N ASP A 354 -23.08 11.24 11.21
CA ASP A 354 -22.17 12.37 11.01
C ASP A 354 -22.82 13.48 10.18
N THR A 355 -22.22 14.64 10.24
CA THR A 355 -22.51 15.76 9.35
C THR A 355 -21.20 16.39 8.90
N VAL A 356 -20.99 16.46 7.60
CA VAL A 356 -19.89 17.21 7.00
C VAL A 356 -20.29 18.68 7.00
N ALA A 357 -19.56 19.53 7.73
CA ALA A 357 -19.86 20.94 7.83
C ALA A 357 -19.48 21.70 6.55
N SER A 358 -18.31 21.43 5.99
CA SER A 358 -17.76 22.13 4.82
C SER A 358 -16.77 21.27 4.06
N TRP A 359 -16.65 21.54 2.75
CA TRP A 359 -15.52 21.10 1.90
C TRP A 359 -14.53 22.24 1.65
N SER A 360 -14.86 23.46 2.03
CA SER A 360 -14.12 24.66 1.68
C SER A 360 -13.06 25.01 2.71
N VAL A 361 -11.98 25.62 2.24
CA VAL A 361 -10.84 26.07 3.04
C VAL A 361 -10.72 27.57 2.98
N GLY A 362 -10.90 28.25 4.12
CA GLY A 362 -10.65 29.69 4.25
C GLY A 362 -11.39 30.53 3.21
N ASP A 363 -10.72 31.53 2.68
CA ASP A 363 -11.29 32.54 1.78
C ASP A 363 -11.22 32.16 0.29
N SER A 364 -10.65 31.01 -0.07
CA SER A 364 -10.54 30.58 -1.48
C SER A 364 -11.94 30.24 -2.04
N ALA A 365 -12.18 30.69 -3.27
CA ALA A 365 -13.38 30.34 -4.00
C ALA A 365 -13.22 29.03 -4.77
N PRO A 366 -14.32 28.30 -5.06
CA PRO A 366 -14.25 27.05 -5.81
C PRO A 366 -13.69 27.20 -7.21
N ILE A 367 -13.03 26.17 -7.70
CA ILE A 367 -12.59 26.03 -9.09
C ILE A 367 -13.27 24.79 -9.67
N LEU A 368 -14.04 24.97 -10.74
CA LEU A 368 -14.59 23.89 -11.55
C LEU A 368 -13.61 23.61 -12.70
N PHE A 369 -13.09 22.39 -12.75
CA PHE A 369 -12.33 21.86 -13.87
C PHE A 369 -13.27 21.02 -14.73
N GLU A 370 -13.53 21.44 -15.94
CA GLU A 370 -14.29 20.66 -16.90
C GLU A 370 -13.44 20.40 -18.14
N THR A 371 -13.44 19.17 -18.63
CA THR A 371 -12.69 18.83 -19.84
C THR A 371 -13.52 17.98 -20.78
N THR A 372 -13.35 18.23 -22.09
CA THR A 372 -13.83 17.37 -23.16
C THR A 372 -12.66 16.50 -23.64
N VAL A 373 -12.89 15.20 -23.75
CA VAL A 373 -11.87 14.24 -24.21
C VAL A 373 -12.19 13.70 -25.60
N PRO A 374 -11.20 13.16 -26.34
CA PRO A 374 -11.42 12.60 -27.66
C PRO A 374 -12.53 11.54 -27.69
N SER A 375 -13.36 11.52 -28.71
CA SER A 375 -14.44 10.54 -28.90
C SER A 375 -13.94 9.10 -29.02
N VAL A 376 -12.67 8.93 -29.36
CA VAL A 376 -11.98 7.63 -29.42
C VAL A 376 -11.51 7.12 -28.07
N THR A 377 -11.67 7.91 -26.99
CA THR A 377 -11.35 7.45 -25.64
C THR A 377 -12.19 6.21 -25.32
N PRO A 378 -11.58 5.09 -24.90
CA PRO A 378 -12.33 3.87 -24.60
C PRO A 378 -13.43 4.12 -23.56
N PRO A 379 -14.66 3.60 -23.75
CA PRO A 379 -15.79 3.90 -22.89
C PRO A 379 -15.63 3.37 -21.44
N GLY A 380 -14.70 2.43 -21.23
CA GLY A 380 -14.36 1.93 -19.89
C GLY A 380 -13.28 2.73 -19.17
N ASP A 381 -12.67 3.72 -19.84
CA ASP A 381 -11.63 4.54 -19.23
C ASP A 381 -12.25 5.57 -18.28
N ILE A 382 -11.57 5.79 -17.15
CA ILE A 382 -11.88 6.87 -16.23
C ILE A 382 -10.85 7.98 -16.43
N ILE A 383 -11.34 9.21 -16.49
CA ILE A 383 -10.48 10.38 -16.60
C ILE A 383 -10.13 10.89 -15.23
N TYR A 384 -8.87 11.23 -15.03
CA TYR A 384 -8.30 11.73 -13.80
C TYR A 384 -7.77 13.14 -13.98
N ILE A 385 -7.85 13.91 -12.92
CA ILE A 385 -7.11 15.15 -12.74
C ILE A 385 -6.00 14.92 -11.72
N GLN A 386 -4.81 15.42 -12.01
CA GLN A 386 -3.67 15.36 -11.11
C GLN A 386 -3.17 16.76 -10.83
N PHE A 387 -3.03 17.10 -9.55
CA PHE A 387 -2.55 18.40 -9.10
C PHE A 387 -1.07 18.37 -8.75
N ASN A 388 -0.40 19.51 -8.90
CA ASN A 388 0.99 19.74 -8.54
C ASN A 388 1.08 21.03 -7.72
N ALA A 389 1.01 20.91 -6.41
CA ALA A 389 1.18 22.02 -5.49
C ALA A 389 2.66 22.23 -5.12
N SER A 390 3.37 21.17 -4.77
CA SER A 390 4.79 21.12 -4.45
C SER A 390 5.49 19.89 -5.05
N GLY A 391 4.79 19.15 -5.86
CA GLY A 391 5.10 17.91 -6.54
C GLY A 391 3.80 17.31 -7.06
N TRP A 392 3.86 16.44 -8.08
CA TRP A 392 2.68 15.76 -8.58
C TRP A 392 2.09 14.87 -7.49
N MET A 393 0.83 15.13 -7.14
CA MET A 393 0.08 14.37 -6.14
C MET A 393 -0.53 13.10 -6.73
N GLU A 394 -1.18 12.28 -5.90
CA GLU A 394 -1.94 11.13 -6.40
C GLU A 394 -3.09 11.59 -7.30
N PRO A 395 -3.31 10.97 -8.47
CA PRO A 395 -4.40 11.34 -9.37
C PRO A 395 -5.78 11.14 -8.73
N ILE A 396 -6.73 12.02 -9.05
CA ILE A 396 -8.10 11.99 -8.53
C ILE A 396 -9.05 11.70 -9.70
N PRO A 397 -9.95 10.69 -9.60
CA PRO A 397 -10.93 10.41 -10.64
C PRO A 397 -11.94 11.57 -10.78
N MET A 398 -12.17 12.01 -12.02
CA MET A 398 -13.17 13.02 -12.34
C MET A 398 -14.57 12.41 -12.47
N TRP A 399 -15.57 13.24 -12.46
CA TRP A 399 -16.98 12.85 -12.55
C TRP A 399 -17.43 12.89 -14.01
N PRO A 400 -18.04 11.81 -14.57
CA PRO A 400 -18.52 11.80 -15.93
C PRO A 400 -19.78 12.63 -16.09
N LEU A 401 -19.79 13.56 -17.04
CA LEU A 401 -20.96 14.38 -17.43
C LEU A 401 -21.69 13.81 -18.65
N GLY A 402 -21.20 12.72 -19.25
CA GLY A 402 -21.66 12.22 -20.52
C GLY A 402 -21.07 12.97 -21.72
N ASN A 403 -21.26 12.43 -22.94
CA ASN A 403 -20.79 13.03 -24.20
C ASN A 403 -19.28 13.37 -24.19
N ASN A 404 -18.44 12.49 -23.64
CA ASN A 404 -16.99 12.67 -23.48
C ASN A 404 -16.58 13.87 -22.61
N ARG A 405 -17.47 14.38 -21.77
CA ARG A 405 -17.19 15.48 -20.84
C ARG A 405 -17.01 14.93 -19.42
N TRP A 406 -16.07 15.52 -18.73
CA TRP A 406 -15.71 15.16 -17.35
C TRP A 406 -15.50 16.42 -16.52
N ALA A 407 -15.84 16.37 -15.25
CA ALA A 407 -15.67 17.49 -14.34
C ALA A 407 -15.07 17.07 -13.01
N TYR A 408 -14.38 17.99 -12.36
CA TYR A 408 -13.99 17.93 -10.96
C TYR A 408 -14.08 19.32 -10.35
N LYS A 409 -14.80 19.46 -9.26
CA LYS A 409 -14.93 20.74 -8.55
C LYS A 409 -14.06 20.71 -7.31
N LEU A 410 -13.06 21.58 -7.27
CA LEU A 410 -12.22 21.83 -6.11
C LEU A 410 -12.89 22.90 -5.26
N TYR A 411 -13.46 22.53 -4.10
CA TYR A 411 -14.32 23.41 -3.31
C TYR A 411 -13.56 24.49 -2.55
N GLY A 412 -12.35 24.18 -2.08
CA GLY A 412 -11.57 25.11 -1.32
C GLY A 412 -10.07 24.95 -1.58
N PRO A 413 -9.58 25.43 -2.75
CA PRO A 413 -8.15 25.42 -3.00
C PRO A 413 -7.43 26.26 -1.95
N LEU A 414 -6.24 25.80 -1.53
CA LEU A 414 -5.48 26.45 -0.48
C LEU A 414 -4.90 27.79 -0.96
N ASN A 415 -5.33 28.89 -0.39
CA ASN A 415 -4.91 30.24 -0.77
C ASN A 415 -3.40 30.48 -0.68
N PHE A 416 -2.73 29.85 0.28
CA PHE A 416 -1.29 30.02 0.45
C PHE A 416 -0.46 29.49 -0.73
N LEU A 417 -1.04 28.65 -1.59
CA LEU A 417 -0.37 28.17 -2.79
C LEU A 417 -0.25 29.26 -3.86
N GLY A 418 -1.16 30.24 -3.88
CA GLY A 418 -1.22 31.27 -4.90
C GLY A 418 -1.54 30.70 -6.29
N SER A 419 -0.70 29.81 -6.79
CA SER A 419 -0.92 29.08 -8.04
C SER A 419 -0.48 27.63 -7.89
N PHE A 420 -1.08 26.73 -8.69
CA PHE A 420 -0.66 25.34 -8.80
C PHE A 420 -0.87 24.82 -10.23
N SER A 421 -0.16 23.74 -10.57
CA SER A 421 -0.32 23.08 -11.86
C SER A 421 -1.29 21.92 -11.76
N TYR A 422 -1.90 21.56 -12.91
CA TYR A 422 -2.75 20.37 -13.02
C TYR A 422 -2.62 19.76 -14.41
N ARG A 423 -3.00 18.48 -14.55
CA ARG A 423 -3.06 17.78 -15.82
C ARG A 423 -4.15 16.71 -15.81
N TYR A 424 -4.55 16.28 -17.00
CA TYR A 424 -5.52 15.20 -17.20
C TYR A 424 -4.80 13.93 -17.62
N CYS A 425 -5.31 12.78 -17.19
CA CYS A 425 -4.81 11.48 -17.62
C CYS A 425 -5.91 10.43 -17.59
N ARG A 426 -5.63 9.27 -18.17
CA ARG A 426 -6.54 8.12 -18.19
C ARG A 426 -6.10 7.07 -17.16
N ASN A 427 -7.07 6.48 -16.46
CA ASN A 427 -6.89 5.32 -15.58
C ASN A 427 -5.75 5.50 -14.56
N GLY A 428 -5.58 6.71 -14.02
CA GLY A 428 -4.54 7.04 -13.04
C GLY A 428 -3.10 7.00 -13.59
N GLN A 429 -2.91 6.86 -14.90
CA GLN A 429 -1.59 6.76 -15.54
C GLN A 429 -1.06 8.13 -15.97
N CYS A 430 -1.10 9.09 -15.07
CA CYS A 430 -0.58 10.42 -15.32
C CYS A 430 0.93 10.38 -15.57
N GLY A 431 1.38 11.17 -16.56
CA GLY A 431 2.75 11.14 -17.07
C GLY A 431 2.97 10.15 -18.21
N SER A 432 2.14 9.12 -18.34
CA SER A 432 2.21 8.14 -19.43
C SER A 432 1.03 8.23 -20.39
N ALA A 433 -0.18 8.41 -19.88
CA ALA A 433 -1.43 8.50 -20.66
C ALA A 433 -2.14 9.83 -20.45
N ASP A 434 -1.41 10.90 -20.27
CA ASP A 434 -1.91 12.26 -20.12
C ASP A 434 -2.10 12.97 -21.47
N ASP A 435 -2.70 14.18 -21.43
CA ASP A 435 -2.93 15.04 -22.57
C ASP A 435 -1.64 15.27 -23.38
N GLY A 436 -1.61 14.74 -24.59
CA GLY A 436 -0.43 14.75 -25.45
C GLY A 436 -0.34 15.94 -26.41
N GLN A 437 -1.40 16.72 -26.58
CA GLN A 437 -1.41 17.81 -27.56
C GLN A 437 -0.84 19.13 -27.07
N THR A 438 -0.88 19.37 -25.78
CA THR A 438 -0.42 20.64 -25.25
C THR A 438 1.08 20.54 -25.00
N VAL A 439 1.84 21.01 -25.96
CA VAL A 439 3.31 21.05 -25.86
C VAL A 439 3.72 21.79 -24.59
N GLY A 440 4.51 21.11 -23.74
CA GLY A 440 4.94 21.68 -22.45
C GLY A 440 4.01 21.38 -21.27
N VAL A 441 2.84 20.78 -21.47
CA VAL A 441 1.97 20.37 -20.35
C VAL A 441 2.53 19.15 -19.62
N ALA A 442 3.13 18.21 -20.34
CA ALA A 442 3.84 17.08 -19.76
C ALA A 442 5.22 17.52 -19.32
N PRO A 443 5.72 17.89 -18.46
CA PRO A 443 6.13 17.86 -17.09
C PRO A 443 5.58 19.01 -16.21
N THR A 444 5.20 20.13 -16.81
CA THR A 444 4.82 21.34 -16.08
C THR A 444 3.32 21.42 -15.75
N GLY A 445 2.47 20.79 -16.59
CA GLY A 445 1.01 20.87 -16.46
C GLY A 445 0.41 22.22 -16.90
N ARG A 446 -0.92 22.27 -16.92
CA ARG A 446 -1.69 23.52 -17.03
C ARG A 446 -1.57 24.26 -15.69
N GLN A 447 -1.76 25.57 -15.69
CA GLN A 447 -1.67 26.35 -14.46
C GLN A 447 -2.97 27.08 -14.15
N VAL A 448 -3.27 27.18 -12.87
CA VAL A 448 -4.37 27.95 -12.32
C VAL A 448 -3.92 28.70 -11.09
N GLN A 449 -4.49 29.89 -10.87
CA GLN A 449 -4.27 30.70 -9.68
C GLN A 449 -5.49 30.58 -8.76
N THR A 450 -5.25 30.50 -7.44
CA THR A 450 -6.31 30.58 -6.47
C THR A 450 -6.87 32.01 -6.44
N SER A 451 -8.16 32.15 -6.20
CA SER A 451 -8.88 33.42 -6.25
C SER A 451 -9.98 33.48 -5.18
N LEU A 452 -10.40 34.70 -4.83
CA LEU A 452 -11.60 34.94 -4.04
C LEU A 452 -12.91 34.85 -4.88
N LEU A 453 -12.77 34.73 -6.21
CA LEU A 453 -13.89 34.54 -7.13
C LEU A 453 -13.90 33.11 -7.64
N ALA A 454 -15.08 32.53 -7.77
CA ALA A 454 -15.24 31.20 -8.37
C ALA A 454 -14.75 31.20 -9.83
N GLN A 455 -14.10 30.11 -10.22
CA GLN A 455 -13.53 29.92 -11.55
C GLN A 455 -14.17 28.70 -12.23
N ASP A 456 -14.36 28.79 -13.52
CA ASP A 456 -14.84 27.71 -14.37
C ASP A 456 -13.85 27.54 -15.54
N LEU A 457 -13.11 26.45 -15.51
CA LEU A 457 -12.06 26.15 -16.48
C LEU A 457 -12.60 25.13 -17.47
N GLN A 458 -12.76 25.56 -18.71
CA GLN A 458 -13.23 24.73 -19.83
C GLN A 458 -12.05 24.30 -20.68
N ASP A 459 -11.63 23.06 -20.50
CA ASP A 459 -10.47 22.50 -21.16
C ASP A 459 -10.86 21.51 -22.27
N THR A 460 -9.93 21.25 -23.16
CA THR A 460 -10.04 20.19 -24.16
C THR A 460 -8.76 19.37 -24.18
N VAL A 461 -8.92 18.05 -24.10
CA VAL A 461 -7.88 17.09 -24.41
C VAL A 461 -8.06 16.68 -25.86
N GLY A 462 -7.15 17.07 -26.72
CA GLY A 462 -7.28 16.80 -28.16
C GLY A 462 -6.81 15.39 -28.52
N VAL A 463 -5.73 14.91 -27.91
CA VAL A 463 -5.19 13.56 -28.08
C VAL A 463 -4.55 13.08 -26.79
N TRP A 464 -4.63 11.78 -26.53
CA TRP A 464 -3.92 11.16 -25.43
C TRP A 464 -2.52 10.74 -25.85
N LYS A 465 -1.54 10.94 -24.99
CA LYS A 465 -0.21 10.38 -25.14
C LYS A 465 -0.30 8.85 -25.21
N TRP A 466 0.42 8.25 -26.17
CA TRP A 466 0.40 6.80 -26.43
C TRP A 466 -0.93 6.23 -26.92
N PHE A 467 -1.90 7.07 -27.26
CA PHE A 467 -3.18 6.66 -27.83
C PHE A 467 -3.47 7.50 -29.07
N GLU A 468 -2.75 7.22 -30.13
CA GLU A 468 -3.10 7.72 -31.46
C GLU A 468 -4.34 6.96 -31.95
N ASN A 469 -5.24 7.66 -32.65
CA ASN A 469 -6.39 7.01 -33.23
C ASN A 469 -5.88 5.99 -34.28
N PRO A 470 -5.92 4.66 -34.01
CA PRO A 470 -5.48 3.71 -34.98
C PRO A 470 -6.44 3.84 -36.17
N GLU A 471 -5.94 4.11 -37.36
CA GLU A 471 -6.67 3.81 -38.60
C GLU A 471 -7.26 2.40 -38.41
N PRO A 472 -8.55 2.19 -38.67
CA PRO A 472 -9.18 0.90 -38.48
C PRO A 472 -8.38 -0.14 -39.27
N VAL A 473 -7.60 -0.93 -38.56
CA VAL A 473 -6.84 -2.03 -39.16
C VAL A 473 -7.86 -3.03 -39.63
N THR A 474 -8.09 -3.07 -40.94
CA THR A 474 -8.86 -4.13 -41.56
C THR A 474 -8.04 -5.42 -41.41
N LEU A 475 -8.29 -6.16 -40.37
CA LEU A 475 -7.72 -7.48 -40.20
C LEU A 475 -8.31 -8.37 -41.31
N VAL A 476 -7.52 -8.62 -42.34
CA VAL A 476 -7.84 -9.67 -43.30
C VAL A 476 -7.63 -10.99 -42.55
N GLY A 477 -8.71 -11.51 -41.98
CA GLY A 477 -8.69 -12.77 -41.28
C GLY A 477 -8.34 -13.89 -42.23
N ALA A 478 -7.15 -14.48 -42.13
CA ALA A 478 -6.94 -15.85 -42.61
C ALA A 478 -7.89 -16.78 -41.84
N ASN A 479 -8.43 -17.82 -42.46
CA ASN A 479 -9.18 -18.86 -41.78
C ASN A 479 -8.28 -19.50 -40.72
N ILE A 480 -8.41 -19.05 -39.48
CA ILE A 480 -7.67 -19.61 -38.36
C ILE A 480 -8.34 -20.90 -37.98
N VAL A 481 -7.65 -22.02 -38.16
CA VAL A 481 -8.10 -23.30 -37.64
C VAL A 481 -8.09 -23.20 -36.11
N PRO A 482 -9.24 -23.46 -35.45
CA PRO A 482 -9.29 -23.40 -33.99
C PRO A 482 -8.22 -24.33 -33.39
N ARG A 483 -7.41 -23.79 -32.52
CA ARG A 483 -6.40 -24.60 -31.80
C ARG A 483 -7.11 -25.52 -30.79
N SER A 484 -6.46 -26.62 -30.44
CA SER A 484 -7.01 -27.54 -29.43
C SER A 484 -7.16 -26.82 -28.08
N ASN A 485 -8.07 -27.29 -27.23
CA ASN A 485 -8.29 -26.76 -25.86
C ASN A 485 -7.04 -26.85 -24.96
N SER A 486 -6.02 -27.61 -25.39
CA SER A 486 -4.72 -27.70 -24.70
C SER A 486 -3.74 -26.58 -25.06
N PHE A 487 -4.06 -25.73 -26.05
CA PHE A 487 -3.20 -24.60 -26.37
C PHE A 487 -3.34 -23.50 -25.34
N VAL A 488 -2.19 -23.07 -24.76
CA VAL A 488 -2.12 -21.99 -23.80
C VAL A 488 -1.67 -20.73 -24.52
N ALA A 489 -2.54 -19.71 -24.51
CA ALA A 489 -2.22 -18.36 -24.97
C ALA A 489 -2.30 -17.43 -23.78
N GLY A 490 -1.18 -16.85 -23.38
CA GLY A 490 -1.09 -16.01 -22.19
C GLY A 490 -0.70 -14.57 -22.50
N ILE A 491 -1.14 -13.67 -21.62
CA ILE A 491 -0.67 -12.30 -21.55
C ILE A 491 0.09 -12.12 -20.23
N GLU A 492 1.32 -11.63 -20.33
CA GLU A 492 2.13 -11.26 -19.19
C GLU A 492 1.88 -9.79 -18.82
N PHE A 493 1.52 -9.55 -17.57
CA PHE A 493 1.41 -8.22 -17.01
C PHE A 493 2.81 -7.73 -16.61
N GLN A 494 3.13 -6.48 -16.93
CA GLN A 494 4.45 -5.92 -16.59
C GLN A 494 4.67 -5.89 -15.07
N PRO A 495 5.92 -6.11 -14.60
CA PRO A 495 6.26 -6.03 -13.16
C PRO A 495 6.28 -4.58 -12.68
N SER A 496 5.13 -3.95 -12.67
CA SER A 496 4.90 -2.59 -12.22
C SER A 496 3.62 -2.54 -11.42
N TYR A 497 3.64 -1.83 -10.32
CA TYR A 497 2.49 -1.75 -9.42
C TYR A 497 2.30 -0.34 -8.88
N ARG A 498 1.03 0.03 -8.73
CA ARG A 498 0.57 1.17 -7.92
C ARG A 498 -0.72 0.76 -7.20
N PRO A 499 -0.92 1.16 -5.96
CA PRO A 499 -2.14 0.80 -5.22
C PRO A 499 -3.45 1.17 -5.93
N SER A 500 -3.49 2.28 -6.66
CA SER A 500 -4.63 2.71 -7.47
C SER A 500 -4.94 1.79 -8.65
N TRP A 501 -3.95 1.07 -9.18
CA TRP A 501 -4.15 0.22 -10.35
C TRP A 501 -4.93 -1.06 -10.06
N SER A 502 -4.99 -1.50 -8.82
CA SER A 502 -5.79 -2.68 -8.43
C SER A 502 -7.28 -2.53 -8.81
N TYR A 503 -7.78 -1.31 -8.87
CA TYR A 503 -9.14 -1.00 -9.33
C TYR A 503 -9.39 -1.43 -10.78
N TYR A 504 -8.38 -1.35 -11.65
CA TYR A 504 -8.48 -1.66 -13.08
C TYR A 504 -8.20 -3.13 -13.40
N ALA A 505 -7.75 -3.92 -12.45
CA ALA A 505 -7.41 -5.32 -12.67
C ALA A 505 -8.58 -6.15 -13.26
N PRO A 506 -9.84 -6.02 -12.80
CA PRO A 506 -10.95 -6.75 -13.38
C PRO A 506 -11.15 -6.43 -14.88
N GLN A 507 -11.05 -5.16 -15.27
CA GLN A 507 -11.18 -4.76 -16.67
C GLN A 507 -10.01 -5.29 -17.52
N ALA A 508 -8.79 -5.25 -16.98
CA ALA A 508 -7.61 -5.78 -17.66
C ALA A 508 -7.74 -7.30 -17.91
N PHE A 509 -8.26 -8.05 -16.95
CA PHE A 509 -8.52 -9.48 -17.11
C PHE A 509 -9.65 -9.77 -18.10
N ALA A 510 -10.74 -8.98 -18.08
CA ALA A 510 -11.80 -9.09 -19.07
C ALA A 510 -11.29 -8.82 -20.49
N ASN A 511 -10.45 -7.79 -20.67
CA ASN A 511 -9.80 -7.51 -21.96
C ASN A 511 -8.88 -8.66 -22.40
N THR A 512 -8.11 -9.24 -21.46
CA THR A 512 -7.26 -10.41 -21.72
C THR A 512 -8.09 -11.58 -22.25
N GLN A 513 -9.22 -11.87 -21.61
CA GLN A 513 -10.14 -12.94 -22.06
C GLN A 513 -10.76 -12.61 -23.43
N ALA A 514 -11.18 -11.37 -23.64
CA ALA A 514 -11.78 -10.93 -24.90
C ALA A 514 -10.82 -11.04 -26.10
N LEU A 515 -9.50 -10.93 -25.87
CA LEU A 515 -8.47 -11.17 -26.87
C LEU A 515 -8.24 -12.66 -27.17
N GLY A 516 -8.99 -13.57 -26.54
CA GLY A 516 -8.86 -15.00 -26.73
C GLY A 516 -7.75 -15.66 -25.93
N SER A 517 -7.15 -14.96 -24.98
CA SER A 517 -6.19 -15.54 -24.04
C SER A 517 -6.89 -16.38 -22.99
N ASN A 518 -6.25 -17.46 -22.57
CA ASN A 518 -6.73 -18.37 -21.52
C ASN A 518 -5.78 -18.44 -20.32
N LEU A 519 -4.73 -17.62 -20.32
CA LEU A 519 -3.74 -17.50 -19.24
C LEU A 519 -3.43 -16.03 -18.96
N ALA A 520 -3.45 -15.64 -17.69
CA ALA A 520 -2.85 -14.40 -17.21
C ALA A 520 -1.57 -14.73 -16.44
N VAL A 521 -0.47 -14.10 -16.81
CA VAL A 521 0.80 -14.19 -16.10
C VAL A 521 0.94 -12.93 -15.25
N LEU A 522 0.80 -13.09 -13.94
CA LEU A 522 0.95 -12.01 -12.95
C LEU A 522 2.41 -11.91 -12.51
N THR A 523 2.93 -10.69 -12.49
CA THR A 523 4.33 -10.41 -12.16
C THR A 523 4.45 -9.57 -10.89
N PRO A 524 4.05 -10.11 -9.71
CA PRO A 524 4.20 -9.39 -8.46
C PRO A 524 5.68 -9.19 -8.13
N THR A 525 5.96 -8.11 -7.40
CA THR A 525 7.34 -7.68 -7.17
C THR A 525 7.71 -7.66 -5.68
N TRP A 526 9.02 -7.79 -5.42
CA TRP A 526 9.71 -7.27 -4.25
C TRP A 526 10.77 -6.28 -4.72
N THR A 527 11.08 -5.30 -3.89
CA THR A 527 12.02 -4.25 -4.24
C THR A 527 13.37 -4.44 -3.52
N TYR A 528 14.46 -4.33 -4.29
CA TYR A 528 15.77 -4.10 -3.71
C TYR A 528 15.89 -2.64 -3.27
N THR A 529 15.81 -2.36 -1.97
CA THR A 529 15.94 -1.00 -1.43
C THR A 529 17.37 -0.61 -1.14
N SER A 530 18.29 -1.58 -1.05
CA SER A 530 19.74 -1.36 -0.86
C SER A 530 20.52 -2.56 -1.40
N VAL A 531 21.73 -2.27 -1.91
CA VAL A 531 22.65 -3.27 -2.43
C VAL A 531 23.71 -3.68 -1.39
N SER A 532 24.03 -2.79 -0.47
CA SER A 532 24.97 -3.04 0.64
C SER A 532 24.62 -2.13 1.83
N PRO A 533 24.11 -2.69 2.95
CA PRO A 533 23.69 -4.10 3.13
C PRO A 533 22.56 -4.48 2.18
N LEU A 534 22.55 -5.72 1.72
CA LEU A 534 21.51 -6.18 0.79
C LEU A 534 20.15 -6.22 1.48
N ARG A 535 19.19 -5.50 0.91
CA ARG A 535 17.77 -5.49 1.35
C ARG A 535 16.87 -5.82 0.17
N PHE A 536 16.06 -6.85 0.33
CA PHE A 536 15.12 -7.34 -0.67
C PHE A 536 13.85 -7.83 0.03
N ALA A 537 12.76 -7.08 -0.10
CA ALA A 537 11.47 -7.35 0.55
C ALA A 537 10.34 -6.56 -0.11
N THR A 538 9.10 -6.87 0.27
CA THR A 538 7.92 -6.10 -0.13
C THR A 538 8.02 -4.66 0.37
N THR A 539 7.92 -3.70 -0.55
CA THR A 539 7.87 -2.27 -0.24
C THR A 539 6.47 -1.72 -0.51
N PRO A 540 5.70 -1.36 0.53
CA PRO A 540 4.35 -0.85 0.37
C PRO A 540 4.29 0.35 -0.60
N GLY A 541 3.32 0.32 -1.53
CA GLY A 541 3.14 1.36 -2.56
C GLY A 541 3.97 1.16 -3.83
N GLN A 542 5.06 0.38 -3.78
CA GLN A 542 5.87 -0.01 -4.95
C GLN A 542 5.63 -1.46 -5.36
N ASP A 543 5.36 -2.30 -4.39
CA ASP A 543 5.09 -3.72 -4.58
C ASP A 543 3.65 -4.04 -4.15
N PRO A 544 2.96 -4.99 -4.81
CA PRO A 544 1.68 -5.45 -4.35
C PRO A 544 1.83 -6.17 -3.01
N LEU A 545 0.98 -5.83 -2.05
CA LEU A 545 0.88 -6.60 -0.82
C LEU A 545 0.33 -8.00 -1.13
N TRP A 546 0.50 -8.93 -0.20
CA TRP A 546 -0.05 -10.29 -0.34
C TRP A 546 -1.53 -10.27 -0.70
N ILE A 547 -2.32 -9.45 -0.01
CA ILE A 547 -3.76 -9.30 -0.24
C ILE A 547 -4.08 -8.80 -1.65
N ASP A 548 -3.30 -7.85 -2.17
CA ASP A 548 -3.49 -7.32 -3.53
C ASP A 548 -3.29 -8.41 -4.59
N SER A 549 -2.21 -9.17 -4.44
CA SER A 549 -1.91 -10.29 -5.33
C SER A 549 -2.98 -11.39 -5.27
N ALA A 550 -3.47 -11.71 -4.07
CA ALA A 550 -4.52 -12.72 -3.88
C ALA A 550 -5.85 -12.27 -4.50
N ILE A 551 -6.22 -11.01 -4.37
CA ILE A 551 -7.41 -10.42 -5.01
C ILE A 551 -7.28 -10.50 -6.54
N MET A 552 -6.15 -10.11 -7.12
CA MET A 552 -5.91 -10.18 -8.57
C MET A 552 -6.05 -11.62 -9.09
N VAL A 553 -5.47 -12.61 -8.40
CA VAL A 553 -5.64 -14.02 -8.77
C VAL A 553 -7.11 -14.44 -8.73
N SER A 554 -7.84 -14.06 -7.68
CA SER A 554 -9.27 -14.37 -7.53
C SER A 554 -10.11 -13.77 -8.67
N GLN A 555 -9.88 -12.51 -9.01
CA GLN A 555 -10.58 -11.80 -10.09
C GLN A 555 -10.33 -12.45 -11.46
N ALA A 556 -9.08 -12.78 -11.79
CA ALA A 556 -8.75 -13.43 -13.05
C ALA A 556 -9.35 -14.84 -13.15
N ARG A 557 -9.32 -15.61 -12.05
CA ARG A 557 -9.96 -16.95 -12.00
C ARG A 557 -11.48 -16.89 -12.15
N ALA A 558 -12.13 -15.86 -11.61
CA ALA A 558 -13.58 -15.67 -11.77
C ALA A 558 -13.99 -15.52 -13.25
N LEU A 559 -13.08 -15.05 -14.10
CA LEU A 559 -13.24 -15.00 -15.55
C LEU A 559 -12.81 -16.30 -16.28
N GLY A 560 -12.44 -17.34 -15.55
CA GLY A 560 -12.01 -18.62 -16.13
C GLY A 560 -10.58 -18.62 -16.71
N LEU A 561 -9.76 -17.61 -16.41
CA LEU A 561 -8.37 -17.59 -16.82
C LEU A 561 -7.54 -18.55 -15.95
N ASN A 562 -6.60 -19.25 -16.57
CA ASN A 562 -5.51 -19.89 -15.86
C ASN A 562 -4.54 -18.82 -15.34
N ILE A 563 -3.87 -19.10 -14.23
CA ILE A 563 -2.96 -18.16 -13.62
C ILE A 563 -1.56 -18.74 -13.53
N ALA A 564 -0.59 -17.98 -14.04
CA ALA A 564 0.82 -18.15 -13.73
C ALA A 564 1.29 -16.97 -12.87
N ILE A 565 2.08 -17.24 -11.84
CA ILE A 565 2.76 -16.23 -11.06
C ILE A 565 4.23 -16.22 -11.49
N PHE A 566 4.71 -15.07 -11.99
CA PHE A 566 6.09 -14.84 -12.39
C PHE A 566 6.67 -13.69 -11.56
N PRO A 567 7.10 -13.96 -10.31
CA PRO A 567 7.59 -12.90 -9.45
C PRO A 567 8.89 -12.29 -10.00
N SER A 568 8.97 -10.97 -9.96
CA SER A 568 10.09 -10.20 -10.50
C SER A 568 10.59 -9.18 -9.47
N PRO A 569 11.89 -8.85 -9.45
CA PRO A 569 12.40 -7.82 -8.57
C PRO A 569 12.23 -6.42 -9.18
N ASN A 570 11.99 -5.42 -8.34
CA ASN A 570 12.28 -4.04 -8.64
C ASN A 570 13.70 -3.71 -8.16
N PHE A 571 14.46 -3.02 -9.00
CA PHE A 571 15.81 -2.58 -8.67
C PHE A 571 15.82 -1.10 -8.28
N PRO A 572 16.77 -0.67 -7.41
CA PRO A 572 16.92 0.74 -7.05
C PRO A 572 17.05 1.63 -8.29
N ALA A 573 16.45 2.81 -8.24
CA ALA A 573 16.63 3.79 -9.29
C ALA A 573 18.11 4.13 -9.46
N ASN A 574 18.58 4.23 -10.70
CA ASN A 574 19.94 4.59 -11.05
C ASN A 574 20.04 6.08 -11.36
N LEU A 575 21.14 6.71 -10.92
CA LEU A 575 21.46 8.10 -11.29
C LEU A 575 21.79 8.25 -12.77
N ASP A 576 22.32 7.18 -13.38
CA ASP A 576 22.57 7.11 -14.83
C ASP A 576 21.39 6.45 -15.54
N ALA A 577 20.54 7.28 -16.14
CA ALA A 577 19.35 6.82 -16.87
C ALA A 577 19.70 5.95 -18.12
N SER A 578 20.94 5.94 -18.58
CA SER A 578 21.39 5.14 -19.74
C SER A 578 21.67 3.67 -19.38
N THR A 579 21.91 3.37 -18.10
CA THR A 579 22.22 2.02 -17.62
C THR A 579 20.95 1.39 -16.99
N PRO A 580 20.51 0.20 -17.42
CA PRO A 580 19.40 -0.49 -16.78
C PRO A 580 19.62 -0.68 -15.27
N PRO A 581 18.60 -0.46 -14.41
CA PRO A 581 18.76 -0.59 -12.95
C PRO A 581 19.29 -1.94 -12.49
N SER A 582 18.90 -3.05 -13.13
CA SER A 582 19.42 -4.39 -12.85
C SER A 582 20.92 -4.52 -13.17
N THR A 583 21.37 -3.90 -14.26
CA THR A 583 22.80 -3.84 -14.61
C THR A 583 23.59 -3.10 -13.56
N SER A 584 23.12 -1.90 -13.17
CA SER A 584 23.75 -1.10 -12.12
C SER A 584 23.80 -1.85 -10.79
N PHE A 585 22.73 -2.53 -10.41
CA PHE A 585 22.68 -3.35 -9.20
C PHE A 585 23.81 -4.38 -9.17
N TRP A 586 23.94 -5.19 -10.24
CA TRP A 586 24.95 -6.24 -10.30
C TRP A 586 26.40 -5.72 -10.35
N LEU A 587 26.63 -4.62 -11.07
CA LEU A 587 27.96 -4.02 -11.14
C LEU A 587 28.41 -3.41 -9.81
N ASN A 588 27.49 -2.84 -9.02
CA ASN A 588 27.78 -2.20 -7.74
C ASN A 588 27.72 -3.15 -6.54
N ALA A 589 27.23 -4.37 -6.70
CA ALA A 589 27.16 -5.35 -5.62
C ALA A 589 28.57 -5.76 -5.12
N PRO A 590 28.79 -5.88 -3.79
CA PRO A 590 30.07 -6.31 -3.23
C PRO A 590 30.49 -7.71 -3.68
N ARG A 591 29.53 -8.64 -3.74
CA ARG A 591 29.70 -10.04 -4.18
C ARG A 591 30.77 -10.82 -3.40
N ASP A 592 31.03 -10.45 -2.15
CA ASP A 592 31.79 -11.27 -1.21
C ASP A 592 30.97 -12.47 -0.70
N ALA A 593 31.59 -13.36 0.04
CA ALA A 593 30.95 -14.58 0.51
C ALA A 593 29.71 -14.32 1.37
N GLN A 594 29.76 -13.31 2.25
CA GLN A 594 28.64 -12.94 3.12
C GLN A 594 27.48 -12.33 2.32
N TRP A 595 27.80 -11.49 1.35
CA TRP A 595 26.81 -10.90 0.46
C TRP A 595 26.06 -11.97 -0.35
N TRP A 596 26.79 -12.94 -0.94
CA TRP A 596 26.21 -14.06 -1.68
C TRP A 596 25.32 -14.93 -0.79
N GLN A 597 25.75 -15.25 0.42
CA GLN A 597 24.94 -15.99 1.37
C GLN A 597 23.62 -15.27 1.65
N THR A 598 23.69 -13.94 1.85
CA THR A 598 22.49 -13.11 2.06
C THR A 598 21.61 -13.10 0.81
N TRP A 599 22.21 -12.97 -0.38
CA TRP A 599 21.46 -12.95 -1.64
C TRP A 599 20.65 -14.25 -1.86
N PHE A 600 21.28 -15.41 -1.74
CA PHE A 600 20.61 -16.69 -1.86
C PHE A 600 19.53 -16.88 -0.80
N THR A 601 19.76 -16.46 0.43
CA THR A 601 18.77 -16.51 1.51
C THR A 601 17.54 -15.64 1.17
N ARG A 602 17.75 -14.44 0.64
CA ARG A 602 16.69 -13.53 0.25
C ARG A 602 15.92 -14.01 -0.97
N TYR A 603 16.62 -14.49 -1.99
CA TYR A 603 15.95 -15.07 -3.16
C TYR A 603 15.10 -16.29 -2.77
N ARG A 604 15.62 -17.15 -1.88
CA ARG A 604 14.85 -18.29 -1.36
C ARG A 604 13.57 -17.84 -0.66
N ALA A 605 13.64 -16.82 0.21
CA ALA A 605 12.47 -16.26 0.88
C ALA A 605 11.45 -15.71 -0.13
N PHE A 606 11.91 -14.97 -1.14
CA PHE A 606 11.12 -14.45 -2.24
C PHE A 606 10.40 -15.56 -3.02
N ALA A 607 11.14 -16.60 -3.43
CA ALA A 607 10.58 -17.71 -4.18
C ALA A 607 9.54 -18.51 -3.38
N ILE A 608 9.79 -18.77 -2.09
CA ILE A 608 8.86 -19.45 -1.18
C ILE A 608 7.60 -18.61 -0.97
N ASN A 609 7.74 -17.30 -0.75
CA ASN A 609 6.61 -16.38 -0.58
C ASN A 609 5.61 -16.52 -1.73
N TYR A 610 6.08 -16.55 -2.98
CA TYR A 610 5.22 -16.66 -4.14
C TYR A 610 4.78 -18.10 -4.43
N ALA A 611 5.51 -19.11 -3.98
CA ALA A 611 5.07 -20.48 -3.97
C ALA A 611 3.84 -20.68 -3.04
N ASP A 612 3.89 -20.08 -1.87
CA ASP A 612 2.78 -20.08 -0.91
C ASP A 612 1.59 -19.29 -1.44
N LEU A 613 1.81 -18.13 -2.04
CA LEU A 613 0.75 -17.37 -2.71
C LEU A 613 0.08 -18.21 -3.80
N ALA A 614 0.85 -18.85 -4.68
CA ALA A 614 0.34 -19.69 -5.74
C ALA A 614 -0.48 -20.87 -5.17
N ALA A 615 0.01 -21.51 -4.11
CA ALA A 615 -0.68 -22.63 -3.46
C ALA A 615 -2.01 -22.18 -2.82
N GLN A 616 -2.01 -21.09 -2.07
CA GLN A 616 -3.18 -20.61 -1.34
C GLN A 616 -4.26 -20.03 -2.26
N THR A 617 -3.86 -19.37 -3.34
CA THR A 617 -4.80 -18.74 -4.28
C THR A 617 -5.25 -19.69 -5.38
N GLY A 618 -4.62 -20.88 -5.52
CA GLY A 618 -4.92 -21.87 -6.53
C GLY A 618 -4.44 -21.47 -7.93
N ALA A 619 -3.36 -20.71 -8.04
CA ALA A 619 -2.66 -20.53 -9.30
C ALA A 619 -2.09 -21.89 -9.78
N GLN A 620 -2.07 -22.11 -11.10
CA GLN A 620 -1.66 -23.39 -11.67
C GLN A 620 -0.16 -23.48 -11.87
N THR A 621 0.48 -22.32 -12.08
CA THR A 621 1.88 -22.25 -12.51
C THR A 621 2.65 -21.21 -11.69
N LEU A 622 3.89 -21.55 -11.34
CA LEU A 622 4.88 -20.65 -10.80
C LEU A 622 6.07 -20.60 -11.75
N ILE A 623 6.49 -19.42 -12.17
CA ILE A 623 7.65 -19.21 -13.02
C ILE A 623 8.76 -18.59 -12.19
N LEU A 624 9.94 -19.18 -12.22
CA LEU A 624 11.15 -18.68 -11.53
C LEU A 624 12.21 -18.29 -12.54
N GLY A 625 13.27 -17.64 -12.09
CA GLY A 625 14.41 -17.25 -12.94
C GLY A 625 14.19 -15.90 -13.62
N GLY A 626 14.61 -15.82 -14.88
CA GLY A 626 14.67 -14.58 -15.66
C GLY A 626 16.11 -14.10 -15.89
N ASP A 627 16.30 -13.11 -16.74
CA ASP A 627 17.62 -12.59 -17.10
C ASP A 627 18.42 -12.05 -15.92
N TRP A 628 17.70 -11.49 -14.96
CA TRP A 628 18.29 -10.82 -13.81
C TRP A 628 19.04 -11.76 -12.85
N VAL A 629 18.78 -13.08 -12.89
CA VAL A 629 19.49 -14.06 -12.05
C VAL A 629 20.75 -14.62 -12.71
N LYS A 630 21.04 -14.29 -13.97
CA LYS A 630 22.22 -14.80 -14.68
C LYS A 630 23.53 -14.70 -13.88
N PRO A 631 23.83 -13.57 -13.21
CA PRO A 631 25.05 -13.47 -12.40
C PRO A 631 25.09 -14.42 -11.21
N ALA A 632 23.96 -14.91 -10.73
CA ALA A 632 23.84 -15.85 -9.61
C ALA A 632 23.81 -17.33 -10.05
N MET A 633 23.82 -17.62 -11.35
CA MET A 633 23.87 -18.99 -11.86
C MET A 633 25.30 -19.56 -11.74
N PRO A 634 25.45 -20.90 -11.70
CA PRO A 634 26.77 -21.52 -11.75
C PRO A 634 27.61 -20.99 -12.93
N GLY A 635 28.80 -20.48 -12.66
CA GLY A 635 29.64 -19.81 -13.68
C GLY A 635 29.11 -18.45 -14.12
N GLY A 636 28.30 -17.78 -13.29
CA GLY A 636 27.62 -16.53 -13.60
C GLY A 636 28.52 -15.43 -14.14
N ILE A 637 27.97 -14.68 -15.10
CA ILE A 637 28.64 -13.59 -15.78
C ILE A 637 27.86 -12.29 -15.54
N LEU A 638 28.59 -11.23 -15.24
CA LEU A 638 28.05 -9.87 -15.08
C LEU A 638 27.66 -9.27 -16.44
N PRO A 639 26.85 -8.21 -16.44
CA PRO A 639 26.47 -7.50 -17.68
C PRO A 639 27.67 -6.97 -18.48
N ASP A 640 28.81 -6.72 -17.84
CA ASP A 640 30.08 -6.27 -18.48
C ASP A 640 30.93 -7.43 -19.02
N GLY A 641 30.45 -8.68 -18.89
CA GLY A 641 31.20 -9.88 -19.35
C GLY A 641 32.14 -10.48 -18.32
N ASN A 642 32.38 -9.84 -17.18
CA ASN A 642 33.26 -10.34 -16.14
C ASN A 642 32.59 -11.45 -15.31
N SER A 643 33.40 -12.28 -14.62
CA SER A 643 32.84 -13.24 -13.65
C SER A 643 32.12 -12.52 -12.54
N SER A 644 30.96 -13.05 -12.16
CA SER A 644 30.19 -12.55 -11.01
C SER A 644 30.80 -12.94 -9.66
N ASN A 645 31.78 -13.83 -9.65
CA ASN A 645 32.36 -14.48 -8.46
C ASN A 645 31.28 -15.19 -7.61
N VAL A 646 30.27 -15.76 -8.27
CA VAL A 646 29.24 -16.59 -7.60
C VAL A 646 29.94 -17.77 -6.90
N PRO A 647 29.52 -18.15 -5.67
CA PRO A 647 30.12 -19.26 -4.94
C PRO A 647 30.09 -20.58 -5.72
N ALA A 648 31.12 -21.41 -5.51
CA ALA A 648 31.25 -22.69 -6.19
C ALA A 648 30.11 -23.67 -5.91
N ASP A 649 29.39 -23.49 -4.81
CA ASP A 649 28.20 -24.27 -4.40
C ASP A 649 26.87 -23.71 -4.96
N ALA A 650 26.91 -22.70 -5.84
CA ALA A 650 25.71 -22.06 -6.40
C ALA A 650 24.70 -23.08 -6.97
N GLU A 651 25.19 -24.16 -7.64
CA GLU A 651 24.30 -25.22 -8.14
C GLU A 651 23.54 -25.91 -7.01
N ALA A 652 24.21 -26.20 -5.89
CA ALA A 652 23.59 -26.81 -4.72
C ALA A 652 22.56 -25.85 -4.08
N GLN A 653 22.88 -24.54 -4.00
CA GLN A 653 21.94 -23.52 -3.52
C GLN A 653 20.68 -23.45 -4.38
N TRP A 654 20.80 -23.44 -5.70
CA TRP A 654 19.64 -23.45 -6.61
C TRP A 654 18.81 -24.71 -6.49
N LYS A 655 19.44 -25.89 -6.40
CA LYS A 655 18.73 -27.17 -6.19
C LYS A 655 17.94 -27.15 -4.87
N ALA A 656 18.52 -26.61 -3.80
CA ALA A 656 17.85 -26.48 -2.52
C ALA A 656 16.65 -25.53 -2.61
N ILE A 657 16.80 -24.38 -3.25
CA ILE A 657 15.69 -23.42 -3.45
C ILE A 657 14.55 -24.07 -4.23
N ILE A 658 14.84 -24.76 -5.34
CA ILE A 658 13.79 -25.43 -6.14
C ILE A 658 13.11 -26.55 -5.35
N ALA A 659 13.84 -27.31 -4.53
CA ALA A 659 13.28 -28.34 -3.67
C ALA A 659 12.32 -27.75 -2.62
N ASP A 660 12.69 -26.61 -2.01
CA ASP A 660 11.85 -25.93 -1.05
C ASP A 660 10.59 -25.36 -1.70
N VAL A 661 10.73 -24.67 -2.84
CA VAL A 661 9.58 -24.20 -3.61
C VAL A 661 8.64 -25.35 -3.94
N ARG A 662 9.19 -26.50 -4.33
CA ARG A 662 8.39 -27.70 -4.61
C ARG A 662 7.70 -28.27 -3.36
N SER A 663 8.25 -28.08 -2.18
CA SER A 663 7.61 -28.47 -0.92
C SER A 663 6.36 -27.64 -0.63
N HIS A 664 6.39 -26.36 -0.98
CA HIS A 664 5.32 -25.37 -0.77
C HIS A 664 4.26 -25.37 -1.89
N PHE A 665 4.67 -25.59 -3.14
CA PHE A 665 3.79 -25.53 -4.30
C PHE A 665 3.81 -26.82 -5.11
N LYS A 666 2.63 -27.44 -5.31
CA LYS A 666 2.46 -28.71 -6.01
C LYS A 666 2.06 -28.56 -7.50
N GLY A 667 1.81 -27.33 -7.95
CA GLY A 667 1.52 -27.02 -9.34
C GLY A 667 2.73 -27.10 -10.27
N GLN A 668 2.61 -26.53 -11.45
CA GLN A 668 3.68 -26.50 -12.44
C GLN A 668 4.73 -25.44 -12.06
N ILE A 669 6.01 -25.81 -12.13
CA ILE A 669 7.11 -24.88 -11.93
C ILE A 669 7.88 -24.79 -13.24
N PHE A 670 8.01 -23.59 -13.79
CA PHE A 670 8.81 -23.28 -14.96
C PHE A 670 10.00 -22.41 -14.58
N TRP A 671 11.03 -22.46 -15.44
CA TRP A 671 12.17 -21.57 -15.36
C TRP A 671 12.18 -20.64 -16.56
N ALA A 672 12.12 -19.33 -16.34
CA ALA A 672 12.26 -18.36 -17.39
C ALA A 672 13.73 -18.25 -17.83
N MET A 673 13.95 -18.44 -19.11
CA MET A 673 15.28 -18.27 -19.73
C MET A 673 15.17 -17.24 -20.85
N PRO A 674 16.19 -16.37 -21.00
CA PRO A 674 16.22 -15.48 -22.14
C PRO A 674 16.31 -16.28 -23.44
N PHE A 675 15.51 -15.88 -24.41
CA PHE A 675 15.67 -16.33 -25.79
C PHE A 675 16.67 -15.39 -26.48
N THR A 676 17.89 -15.87 -26.67
CA THR A 676 18.86 -15.20 -27.54
C THR A 676 18.78 -15.90 -28.90
N PRO A 677 18.29 -15.23 -29.97
CA PRO A 677 18.24 -15.80 -31.30
C PRO A 677 19.60 -16.13 -31.85
#